data_d3c42e3315a2d3d3658b08dc1e76136d
#
_entry.id   d3c42e3315a2d3d3658b08dc1e76136d
#
_cell.length_a   1.000
_cell.length_b   1.000
_cell.length_c   1.000
_cell.angle_alpha   90.00
_cell.angle_beta   90.00
_cell.angle_gamma   90.00
#
_symmetry.space_group_name_H-M   'P 1'
#
loop_
_entity.id
_entity.type
_entity.pdbx_description
1 polymer ?
#
loop_
_entity_poly.entity_id
_entity_poly.type
_entity_poly.pdbx_seq_one_letter_code
_entity_poly.pdbx_strand_id
1 'polypeptide(L)'
;MTSSSKNSQLGQPFAEALLTACDREPIHRPDAIQPYGLLLIADASTLTVLGGAGDLETRLSAEWLGCSLNDLLGLTAERFHNFTPASFSDARISGLQDETFSILVHASDGKLLVELEPIQEARLLTWEIFGRIDATADRFERCPDVAEVCRQGAKVFSRLTGFDRVMVYRFQEDGSGCVLGEHRNEVFPSLMNHHFPASDIPRQARALYLRNRIRVIPTIHYEAALIRPAEAGLSGIDLSDVQLRSISPIHLQYMANMGVAASASISLIVDGVLWGMITCHNATPRILSEDIRAACRTLAGVMSRQLRNKEELVTYQERLRLRNATEFATSHFDAAASVETNLRNFASELRSLFPCDGFAVIGTQDVTACGLTPATSDLIAIRDWLRLGSNGGIFCSSSLGKDYPPAEAWPELSAGIIAITLPFRSPLTLIWSRVEIVQVIEWAGNPHKGTPDQDGILHPRKSFASWQQTVRGHSHRWNAEQKQAARRLRRILIADYQTHQLRELNATLTATVQERESLLQQKDFLIREVNHRVQNSLQMVASFLKLQARTSTNEETTQALSEAQHRIAAIGLVHRRLYRGDHVGVVDLSRYLEELMKELCSSLGKAWEQQLRMFLVPVTLSADRAINVGLVLTELVINASKYAYHGAAGPLHITLSETGDRLTLTVSDQGRHDIDLNGSGFGTRMIKAVVSSLSGTLTYTPLHPGLEAVMSVPLATHPSDGHDQHPDGLYS
;
A
#
# COMPACT_ATOMS: atom_id res chain seq x y z
N MET A 1 -24.22 -5.03 -4.12
CA MET A 1 -24.88 -4.35 -5.27
C MET A 1 -23.93 -3.28 -5.75
N THR A 2 -23.24 -3.58 -6.82
CA THR A 2 -22.85 -2.75 -7.97
C THR A 2 -22.42 -1.30 -7.72
N SER A 3 -21.11 -1.07 -7.69
CA SER A 3 -20.51 0.11 -8.31
C SER A 3 -19.33 -0.35 -9.17
N SER A 4 -19.64 -0.44 -10.45
CA SER A 4 -18.85 -0.89 -11.59
C SER A 4 -17.80 0.17 -11.97
N SER A 5 -16.58 -0.27 -12.09
CA SER A 5 -15.55 0.11 -13.06
C SER A 5 -15.91 1.24 -14.06
N LYS A 6 -15.32 2.41 -13.85
CA LYS A 6 -15.12 3.44 -14.88
C LYS A 6 -13.69 3.95 -14.81
N ASN A 7 -12.71 3.14 -15.18
CA ASN A 7 -11.32 3.62 -15.33
C ASN A 7 -10.50 2.75 -16.30
N SER A 8 -11.06 2.40 -17.46
CA SER A 8 -10.31 1.69 -18.51
C SER A 8 -10.50 2.23 -19.93
N GLN A 9 -10.94 3.48 -20.11
CA GLN A 9 -11.21 4.02 -21.45
C GLN A 9 -10.32 5.19 -21.88
N LEU A 10 -9.29 5.57 -21.16
CA LEU A 10 -8.38 6.67 -21.54
C LEU A 10 -7.09 6.24 -22.25
N GLY A 11 -6.89 4.94 -22.49
CA GLY A 11 -5.67 4.41 -23.14
C GLY A 11 -5.84 3.90 -24.59
N GLN A 12 -7.04 3.75 -25.09
CA GLN A 12 -7.27 3.11 -26.40
C GLN A 12 -7.20 4.00 -27.65
N PRO A 13 -7.58 5.29 -27.67
CA PRO A 13 -7.59 6.06 -28.91
C PRO A 13 -6.19 6.46 -29.42
N PHE A 14 -5.18 6.57 -28.56
CA PHE A 14 -3.81 6.93 -28.99
C PHE A 14 -3.02 5.78 -29.62
N ALA A 15 -3.36 4.54 -29.34
CA ALA A 15 -2.69 3.37 -29.92
C ALA A 15 -3.19 3.03 -31.32
N GLU A 16 -4.43 3.35 -31.67
CA GLU A 16 -5.00 3.09 -32.99
C GLU A 16 -4.57 4.11 -34.08
N ALA A 17 -4.26 5.34 -33.70
CA ALA A 17 -3.84 6.38 -34.65
C ALA A 17 -2.41 6.20 -35.21
N LEU A 18 -1.64 5.24 -34.67
CA LEU A 18 -0.25 4.95 -35.11
C LEU A 18 -0.12 3.66 -35.93
N LEU A 19 -1.21 2.99 -36.33
CA LEU A 19 -1.16 1.83 -37.20
C LEU A 19 -0.79 2.25 -38.62
N THR A 20 0.40 1.86 -39.04
CA THR A 20 0.88 2.09 -40.41
C THR A 20 0.15 1.17 -41.41
N ALA A 21 0.16 1.52 -42.72
CA ALA A 21 -0.38 0.64 -43.75
C ALA A 21 0.28 -0.76 -43.73
N CYS A 22 1.56 -0.84 -43.33
CA CYS A 22 2.28 -2.09 -43.14
C CYS A 22 1.73 -2.96 -42.00
N ASP A 23 1.11 -2.37 -40.98
CA ASP A 23 0.48 -3.13 -39.88
C ASP A 23 -0.86 -3.76 -40.29
N ARG A 24 -1.42 -3.37 -41.44
CA ARG A 24 -2.72 -3.87 -41.94
C ARG A 24 -2.55 -4.93 -43.05
N GLU A 25 -1.37 -5.09 -43.62
CA GLU A 25 -1.11 -6.11 -44.62
C GLU A 25 -1.29 -7.52 -44.03
N PRO A 26 -2.13 -8.41 -44.58
CA PRO A 26 -2.35 -9.75 -44.03
C PRO A 26 -1.19 -10.70 -44.36
N ILE A 27 0.03 -10.40 -43.89
CA ILE A 27 1.27 -11.15 -44.21
C ILE A 27 1.23 -12.62 -43.82
N HIS A 28 0.25 -13.05 -43.04
CA HIS A 28 0.00 -14.44 -42.68
C HIS A 28 -0.87 -15.18 -43.71
N ARG A 29 -1.48 -14.46 -44.65
CA ARG A 29 -2.36 -15.00 -45.72
C ARG A 29 -1.95 -14.45 -47.11
N PRO A 30 -0.72 -14.74 -47.56
CA PRO A 30 -0.23 -14.19 -48.84
C PRO A 30 -0.73 -14.95 -50.06
N ASP A 31 -1.52 -16.02 -49.89
CA ASP A 31 -2.03 -16.91 -50.93
C ASP A 31 -0.92 -17.50 -51.84
N ALA A 32 0.32 -17.53 -51.36
CA ALA A 32 1.48 -17.95 -52.14
C ALA A 32 2.62 -18.45 -51.22
N ILE A 33 3.52 -19.21 -51.81
CA ILE A 33 4.77 -19.66 -51.19
C ILE A 33 6.01 -19.19 -51.96
N GLN A 34 7.17 -19.31 -51.33
CA GLN A 34 8.48 -19.21 -51.98
C GLN A 34 8.71 -20.46 -52.85
N PRO A 35 9.15 -20.36 -54.11
CA PRO A 35 9.12 -21.46 -55.09
C PRO A 35 10.23 -22.49 -54.88
N TYR A 36 11.13 -22.34 -53.93
CA TYR A 36 12.19 -23.32 -53.70
C TYR A 36 11.68 -24.64 -53.09
N GLY A 37 10.52 -24.62 -52.43
CA GLY A 37 9.83 -25.80 -51.89
C GLY A 37 8.44 -25.98 -52.52
N LEU A 38 7.70 -26.98 -52.03
CA LEU A 38 6.35 -27.32 -52.46
C LEU A 38 5.40 -27.31 -51.24
N LEU A 39 4.15 -26.92 -51.45
CA LEU A 39 3.09 -26.97 -50.45
C LEU A 39 1.93 -27.81 -50.98
N LEU A 40 1.48 -28.78 -50.20
CA LEU A 40 0.22 -29.49 -50.40
C LEU A 40 -0.76 -29.07 -49.31
N ILE A 41 -2.02 -28.88 -49.67
CA ILE A 41 -3.11 -28.53 -48.77
C ILE A 41 -4.13 -29.66 -48.90
N ALA A 42 -4.35 -30.40 -47.80
CA ALA A 42 -5.25 -31.54 -47.82
C ALA A 42 -6.33 -31.39 -46.73
N ASP A 43 -7.46 -32.05 -46.91
CA ASP A 43 -8.47 -32.21 -45.86
C ASP A 43 -7.93 -33.09 -44.73
N ALA A 44 -8.05 -32.64 -43.47
CA ALA A 44 -7.46 -33.35 -42.34
C ALA A 44 -8.16 -34.70 -42.03
N SER A 45 -9.41 -34.89 -42.46
CA SER A 45 -10.19 -36.10 -42.20
C SER A 45 -10.04 -37.13 -43.29
N THR A 46 -10.07 -36.69 -44.58
CA THR A 46 -10.01 -37.60 -45.73
C THR A 46 -8.61 -37.79 -46.26
N LEU A 47 -7.68 -36.91 -45.86
CA LEU A 47 -6.30 -36.81 -46.38
C LEU A 47 -6.23 -36.61 -47.89
N THR A 48 -7.32 -36.10 -48.53
CA THR A 48 -7.39 -35.78 -49.94
C THR A 48 -6.77 -34.42 -50.17
N VAL A 49 -5.88 -34.31 -51.15
CA VAL A 49 -5.23 -33.07 -51.56
C VAL A 49 -6.25 -32.16 -52.26
N LEU A 50 -6.53 -31.02 -51.64
CA LEU A 50 -7.49 -30.01 -52.14
C LEU A 50 -6.82 -28.92 -52.99
N GLY A 51 -5.54 -28.71 -52.80
CA GLY A 51 -4.76 -27.70 -53.50
C GLY A 51 -3.29 -27.74 -53.14
N GLY A 52 -2.52 -26.86 -53.71
CA GLY A 52 -1.08 -26.77 -53.46
C GLY A 52 -0.42 -25.60 -54.15
N ALA A 53 0.87 -25.45 -53.92
CA ALA A 53 1.68 -24.39 -54.56
C ALA A 53 3.10 -24.91 -54.82
N GLY A 54 3.77 -24.28 -55.75
CA GLY A 54 5.07 -24.70 -56.26
C GLY A 54 4.95 -25.51 -57.55
N ASP A 55 6.08 -26.01 -58.04
CA ASP A 55 6.17 -26.79 -59.28
C ASP A 55 5.92 -28.29 -58.98
N LEU A 56 4.68 -28.60 -58.59
CA LEU A 56 4.25 -29.93 -58.14
C LEU A 56 4.30 -30.95 -59.27
N GLU A 57 3.96 -30.55 -60.48
CA GLU A 57 3.87 -31.42 -61.64
C GLU A 57 5.23 -31.97 -62.07
N THR A 58 6.28 -31.16 -62.02
CA THR A 58 7.61 -31.56 -62.50
C THR A 58 8.50 -32.12 -61.39
N ARG A 59 8.20 -31.79 -60.12
CA ARG A 59 9.04 -32.15 -58.96
C ARG A 59 8.49 -33.25 -58.09
N LEU A 60 7.14 -33.42 -58.02
CA LEU A 60 6.52 -34.39 -57.13
C LEU A 60 5.72 -35.43 -57.92
N SER A 61 4.67 -35.03 -58.60
CA SER A 61 3.80 -35.90 -59.41
C SER A 61 2.96 -35.10 -60.39
N ALA A 62 2.79 -35.59 -61.61
CA ALA A 62 1.90 -34.98 -62.59
C ALA A 62 0.42 -34.97 -62.15
N GLU A 63 0.00 -35.96 -61.40
CA GLU A 63 -1.37 -36.13 -60.85
C GLU A 63 -1.34 -35.97 -59.33
N TRP A 64 -1.21 -34.77 -58.84
CA TRP A 64 -1.15 -34.47 -57.42
C TRP A 64 -2.50 -34.06 -56.82
N LEU A 65 -3.35 -33.37 -57.58
CA LEU A 65 -4.62 -32.82 -57.13
C LEU A 65 -5.70 -33.92 -56.98
N GLY A 66 -6.39 -33.94 -55.86
CA GLY A 66 -7.42 -34.95 -55.58
C GLY A 66 -6.88 -36.32 -55.16
N CYS A 67 -5.56 -36.51 -55.13
CA CYS A 67 -4.94 -37.75 -54.65
C CYS A 67 -4.94 -37.77 -53.13
N SER A 68 -4.82 -38.99 -52.56
CA SER A 68 -4.57 -39.19 -51.12
C SER A 68 -3.13 -38.82 -50.78
N LEU A 69 -2.92 -38.08 -49.70
CA LEU A 69 -1.58 -37.80 -49.18
C LEU A 69 -0.75 -39.06 -48.91
N ASN A 70 -1.42 -40.13 -48.50
CA ASN A 70 -0.74 -41.43 -48.23
C ASN A 70 -0.08 -41.99 -49.50
N ASP A 71 -0.85 -42.01 -50.57
CA ASP A 71 -0.37 -42.57 -51.86
C ASP A 71 0.66 -41.64 -52.49
N LEU A 72 0.43 -40.33 -52.45
CA LEU A 72 1.30 -39.33 -53.05
C LEU A 72 2.68 -39.27 -52.35
N LEU A 73 2.73 -39.39 -51.04
CA LEU A 73 3.95 -39.25 -50.25
C LEU A 73 4.54 -40.59 -49.74
N GLY A 74 3.85 -41.72 -49.99
CA GLY A 74 4.29 -43.04 -49.56
C GLY A 74 4.31 -43.20 -48.01
N LEU A 75 3.45 -42.47 -47.32
CA LEU A 75 3.37 -42.46 -45.84
C LEU A 75 2.04 -43.07 -45.36
N THR A 76 2.01 -43.63 -44.14
CA THR A 76 0.79 -44.24 -43.58
C THR A 76 -0.17 -43.17 -43.08
N ALA A 77 -1.49 -43.38 -43.18
CA ALA A 77 -2.54 -42.50 -42.69
C ALA A 77 -2.41 -42.19 -41.19
N GLU A 78 -1.96 -43.13 -40.39
CA GLU A 78 -1.75 -42.98 -38.93
C GLU A 78 -0.75 -41.84 -38.63
N ARG A 79 0.28 -41.63 -39.46
CA ARG A 79 1.24 -40.52 -39.30
C ARG A 79 0.59 -39.14 -39.42
N PHE A 80 -0.42 -39.02 -40.25
CA PHE A 80 -1.14 -37.76 -40.47
C PHE A 80 -2.23 -37.52 -39.38
N HIS A 81 -2.91 -38.60 -38.95
CA HIS A 81 -3.95 -38.45 -37.91
C HIS A 81 -3.40 -38.16 -36.51
N ASN A 82 -2.25 -38.78 -36.18
CA ASN A 82 -1.59 -38.66 -34.88
C ASN A 82 -0.31 -37.82 -34.96
N PHE A 83 -0.24 -36.85 -35.86
CA PHE A 83 0.99 -36.11 -36.07
C PHE A 83 1.32 -35.15 -34.88
N THR A 84 2.61 -35.10 -34.59
CA THR A 84 3.24 -34.01 -33.82
C THR A 84 4.29 -33.38 -34.72
N PRO A 85 4.71 -32.12 -34.48
CA PRO A 85 5.74 -31.48 -35.29
C PRO A 85 7.03 -32.30 -35.47
N ALA A 86 7.30 -33.23 -34.54
CA ALA A 86 8.45 -34.14 -34.61
C ALA A 86 8.17 -35.44 -35.34
N SER A 87 6.91 -35.80 -35.66
CA SER A 87 6.52 -37.13 -36.21
C SER A 87 7.03 -37.38 -37.64
N PHE A 88 7.47 -36.32 -38.34
CA PHE A 88 7.92 -36.41 -39.72
C PHE A 88 9.42 -36.10 -39.90
N SER A 89 10.17 -35.89 -38.81
CA SER A 89 11.58 -35.47 -38.89
C SER A 89 12.49 -36.51 -39.60
N ASP A 90 12.08 -37.77 -39.59
CA ASP A 90 12.79 -38.88 -40.23
C ASP A 90 12.26 -39.24 -41.63
N ALA A 91 11.12 -38.65 -42.02
CA ALA A 91 10.52 -38.97 -43.31
C ALA A 91 11.29 -38.28 -44.45
N ARG A 92 11.49 -39.04 -45.49
CA ARG A 92 12.09 -38.58 -46.77
C ARG A 92 11.14 -38.89 -47.89
N ILE A 93 10.76 -37.92 -48.65
CA ILE A 93 9.85 -38.06 -49.78
C ILE A 93 10.66 -38.00 -51.04
N SER A 94 10.55 -39.08 -51.88
CA SER A 94 11.17 -39.12 -53.17
C SER A 94 10.31 -38.34 -54.15
N GLY A 95 10.90 -37.36 -54.79
CA GLY A 95 10.30 -36.60 -55.86
C GLY A 95 10.70 -37.16 -57.24
N LEU A 96 10.33 -36.44 -58.26
CA LEU A 96 10.79 -36.66 -59.64
C LEU A 96 12.24 -36.14 -59.81
N GLN A 97 12.96 -36.59 -60.82
CA GLN A 97 14.33 -36.14 -61.16
C GLN A 97 15.37 -36.36 -60.04
N ASP A 98 15.26 -37.49 -59.29
CA ASP A 98 16.14 -37.86 -58.19
C ASP A 98 16.16 -36.83 -57.02
N GLU A 99 15.16 -35.95 -56.95
CA GLU A 99 15.03 -34.99 -55.87
C GLU A 99 14.45 -35.70 -54.60
N THR A 100 14.95 -35.34 -53.46
CA THR A 100 14.45 -35.83 -52.16
C THR A 100 14.02 -34.67 -51.29
N PHE A 101 12.85 -34.77 -50.68
CA PHE A 101 12.27 -33.72 -49.82
C PHE A 101 12.23 -34.12 -48.36
N SER A 102 12.51 -33.18 -47.49
CA SER A 102 12.06 -33.20 -46.10
C SER A 102 10.60 -32.73 -46.01
N ILE A 103 9.87 -33.24 -45.02
CA ILE A 103 8.45 -32.94 -44.85
C ILE A 103 8.20 -32.23 -43.51
N LEU A 104 7.40 -31.18 -43.55
CA LEU A 104 6.84 -30.51 -42.37
C LEU A 104 5.32 -30.48 -42.51
N VAL A 105 4.58 -30.75 -41.41
CA VAL A 105 3.13 -30.80 -41.45
C VAL A 105 2.58 -29.85 -40.37
N HIS A 106 1.61 -29.05 -40.77
CA HIS A 106 0.90 -28.12 -39.90
C HIS A 106 -0.61 -28.30 -40.07
N ALA A 107 -1.39 -28.04 -39.00
CA ALA A 107 -2.85 -28.04 -39.07
C ALA A 107 -3.38 -26.59 -39.02
N SER A 108 -4.30 -26.29 -39.92
CA SER A 108 -4.99 -24.99 -39.95
C SER A 108 -6.42 -25.18 -40.45
N ASP A 109 -7.40 -24.74 -39.67
CA ASP A 109 -8.81 -24.68 -40.06
C ASP A 109 -9.37 -25.99 -40.67
N GLY A 110 -9.06 -27.14 -40.04
CA GLY A 110 -9.50 -28.45 -40.52
C GLY A 110 -8.74 -28.99 -41.74
N LYS A 111 -7.65 -28.34 -42.12
CA LYS A 111 -6.76 -28.73 -43.24
C LYS A 111 -5.37 -29.08 -42.72
N LEU A 112 -4.67 -29.94 -43.44
CA LEU A 112 -3.26 -30.22 -43.24
C LEU A 112 -2.48 -29.42 -44.31
N LEU A 113 -1.50 -28.65 -43.84
CA LEU A 113 -0.55 -27.92 -44.66
C LEU A 113 0.76 -28.70 -44.65
N VAL A 114 1.11 -29.31 -45.77
CA VAL A 114 2.28 -30.18 -45.88
C VAL A 114 3.33 -29.49 -46.75
N GLU A 115 4.40 -29.06 -46.09
CA GLU A 115 5.56 -28.45 -46.75
C GLU A 115 6.56 -29.53 -47.15
N LEU A 116 7.06 -29.45 -48.38
CA LEU A 116 8.12 -30.30 -48.88
C LEU A 116 9.29 -29.40 -49.29
N GLU A 117 10.41 -29.54 -48.57
CA GLU A 117 11.62 -28.79 -48.88
C GLU A 117 12.72 -29.72 -49.44
N PRO A 118 13.41 -29.34 -50.52
CA PRO A 118 14.47 -30.17 -51.08
C PRO A 118 15.61 -30.34 -50.08
N ILE A 119 16.01 -31.58 -49.84
CA ILE A 119 17.14 -31.90 -48.98
C ILE A 119 18.42 -31.57 -49.74
N GLN A 120 19.23 -30.73 -49.11
CA GLN A 120 20.62 -30.52 -49.52
C GLN A 120 21.52 -31.47 -48.72
N GLU A 121 22.59 -31.97 -49.36
CA GLU A 121 23.56 -32.77 -48.64
C GLU A 121 24.03 -32.09 -47.35
N ALA A 122 23.99 -32.81 -46.23
CA ALA A 122 24.37 -32.30 -44.92
C ALA A 122 25.86 -31.93 -44.95
N ARG A 123 26.17 -30.64 -44.75
CA ARG A 123 27.56 -30.16 -44.68
C ARG A 123 28.29 -30.52 -43.38
N LEU A 124 27.53 -30.90 -42.34
CA LEU A 124 28.06 -31.21 -41.02
C LEU A 124 27.46 -32.53 -40.54
N LEU A 125 28.28 -33.36 -39.90
CA LEU A 125 27.82 -34.57 -39.24
C LEU A 125 27.05 -34.18 -37.94
N THR A 126 26.03 -34.94 -37.60
CA THR A 126 25.15 -34.67 -36.45
C THR A 126 25.95 -34.46 -35.14
N TRP A 127 26.98 -35.28 -34.88
CA TRP A 127 27.84 -35.13 -33.68
C TRP A 127 28.66 -33.85 -33.68
N GLU A 128 29.07 -33.33 -34.84
CA GLU A 128 29.77 -32.03 -34.93
C GLU A 128 28.83 -30.87 -34.58
N ILE A 129 27.55 -30.95 -34.96
CA ILE A 129 26.54 -29.97 -34.62
C ILE A 129 26.35 -29.95 -33.10
N PHE A 130 26.21 -31.14 -32.45
CA PHE A 130 26.09 -31.21 -30.98
C PHE A 130 27.32 -30.67 -30.27
N GLY A 131 28.52 -31.05 -30.67
CA GLY A 131 29.76 -30.52 -30.11
C GLY A 131 29.89 -29.01 -30.23
N ARG A 132 29.44 -28.42 -31.34
CA ARG A 132 29.43 -26.96 -31.54
C ARG A 132 28.37 -26.27 -30.66
N ILE A 133 27.21 -26.89 -30.44
CA ILE A 133 26.16 -26.36 -29.54
C ILE A 133 26.69 -26.33 -28.13
N ASP A 134 27.29 -27.41 -27.63
CA ASP A 134 27.81 -27.54 -26.29
C ASP A 134 28.94 -26.52 -26.02
N ALA A 135 29.95 -26.47 -26.85
CA ALA A 135 31.03 -25.50 -26.75
C ALA A 135 30.55 -24.03 -26.84
N THR A 136 29.42 -23.82 -27.50
CA THR A 136 28.80 -22.47 -27.61
C THR A 136 28.03 -22.13 -26.35
N ALA A 137 27.32 -23.09 -25.77
CA ALA A 137 26.62 -22.90 -24.49
C ALA A 137 27.61 -22.47 -23.41
N ASP A 138 28.73 -23.17 -23.27
CA ASP A 138 29.81 -22.82 -22.35
C ASP A 138 30.37 -21.41 -22.59
N ARG A 139 30.53 -21.04 -23.87
CA ARG A 139 31.02 -19.70 -24.23
C ARG A 139 30.04 -18.61 -23.80
N PHE A 140 28.73 -18.79 -24.03
CA PHE A 140 27.72 -17.82 -23.64
C PHE A 140 27.63 -17.68 -22.11
N GLU A 141 27.80 -18.78 -21.36
CA GLU A 141 27.82 -18.76 -19.90
C GLU A 141 28.95 -17.90 -19.36
N ARG A 142 30.14 -17.99 -19.96
CA ARG A 142 31.35 -17.22 -19.54
C ARG A 142 31.30 -15.75 -19.94
N CYS A 143 30.37 -15.31 -20.77
CA CYS A 143 30.23 -13.90 -21.12
C CYS A 143 29.91 -13.05 -19.87
N PRO A 144 30.55 -11.89 -19.68
CA PRO A 144 30.32 -11.06 -18.52
C PRO A 144 28.96 -10.37 -18.53
N ASP A 145 28.47 -9.98 -19.68
CA ASP A 145 27.27 -9.15 -19.86
C ASP A 145 26.48 -9.49 -21.13
N VAL A 146 25.33 -8.84 -21.30
CA VAL A 146 24.43 -8.97 -22.46
C VAL A 146 25.13 -8.59 -23.76
N ALA A 147 25.95 -7.55 -23.75
CA ALA A 147 26.64 -7.06 -24.96
C ALA A 147 27.63 -8.10 -25.47
N GLU A 148 28.39 -8.76 -24.59
CA GLU A 148 29.30 -9.82 -24.98
C GLU A 148 28.57 -11.08 -25.45
N VAL A 149 27.47 -11.46 -24.82
CA VAL A 149 26.60 -12.56 -25.32
C VAL A 149 26.16 -12.26 -26.74
N CYS A 150 25.70 -11.03 -27.03
CA CYS A 150 25.27 -10.62 -28.38
C CYS A 150 26.44 -10.65 -29.40
N ARG A 151 27.62 -10.16 -29.03
CA ARG A 151 28.80 -10.19 -29.93
C ARG A 151 29.26 -11.61 -30.25
N GLN A 152 29.33 -12.48 -29.22
CA GLN A 152 29.66 -13.90 -29.45
C GLN A 152 28.57 -14.61 -30.22
N GLY A 153 27.29 -14.30 -29.96
CA GLY A 153 26.16 -14.80 -30.73
C GLY A 153 26.31 -14.51 -32.21
N ALA A 154 26.53 -13.25 -32.59
CA ALA A 154 26.73 -12.87 -34.00
C ALA A 154 27.86 -13.68 -34.67
N LYS A 155 29.00 -13.89 -33.98
CA LYS A 155 30.13 -14.70 -34.50
C LYS A 155 29.76 -16.18 -34.67
N VAL A 156 29.06 -16.76 -33.68
CA VAL A 156 28.68 -18.18 -33.73
C VAL A 156 27.68 -18.43 -34.82
N PHE A 157 26.63 -17.61 -34.93
CA PHE A 157 25.63 -17.78 -35.96
C PHE A 157 26.19 -17.50 -37.37
N SER A 158 27.13 -16.58 -37.54
CA SER A 158 27.82 -16.40 -38.83
C SER A 158 28.62 -17.64 -39.23
N ARG A 159 29.36 -18.26 -38.33
CA ARG A 159 30.10 -19.49 -38.59
C ARG A 159 29.19 -20.69 -38.88
N LEU A 160 28.02 -20.75 -38.24
CA LEU A 160 27.06 -21.83 -38.43
C LEU A 160 26.30 -21.71 -39.74
N THR A 161 25.84 -20.51 -40.05
CA THR A 161 25.00 -20.24 -41.23
C THR A 161 25.84 -19.88 -42.47
N GLY A 162 27.04 -19.35 -42.27
CA GLY A 162 27.92 -18.87 -43.32
C GLY A 162 27.41 -17.61 -44.01
N PHE A 163 26.54 -16.83 -43.42
CA PHE A 163 26.07 -15.55 -43.95
C PHE A 163 27.13 -14.47 -43.82
N ASP A 164 27.15 -13.55 -44.77
CA ASP A 164 28.13 -12.47 -44.86
C ASP A 164 28.04 -11.45 -43.74
N ARG A 165 26.82 -11.17 -43.22
CA ARG A 165 26.58 -10.33 -42.05
C ARG A 165 25.54 -10.97 -41.14
N VAL A 166 25.86 -11.08 -39.85
CA VAL A 166 24.94 -11.55 -38.81
C VAL A 166 24.90 -10.52 -37.68
N MET A 167 23.71 -10.13 -37.35
CA MET A 167 23.46 -9.12 -36.31
C MET A 167 22.57 -9.68 -35.22
N VAL A 168 22.79 -9.28 -33.98
CA VAL A 168 21.88 -9.49 -32.88
C VAL A 168 21.17 -8.17 -32.59
N TYR A 169 19.89 -8.16 -32.88
CA TYR A 169 18.98 -7.02 -32.81
C TYR A 169 18.10 -7.13 -31.59
N ARG A 170 18.04 -6.07 -30.78
CA ARG A 170 17.20 -6.00 -29.58
C ARG A 170 16.05 -5.03 -29.79
N PHE A 171 14.83 -5.42 -29.46
CA PHE A 171 13.67 -4.52 -29.40
C PHE A 171 13.72 -3.64 -28.15
N GLN A 172 13.43 -2.35 -28.32
CA GLN A 172 13.32 -1.35 -27.27
C GLN A 172 11.86 -1.20 -26.80
N GLU A 173 11.64 -0.55 -25.68
CA GLU A 173 10.30 -0.31 -25.14
C GLU A 173 9.39 0.52 -26.07
N ASP A 174 9.97 1.46 -26.81
CA ASP A 174 9.28 2.30 -27.80
C ASP A 174 8.98 1.55 -29.10
N GLY A 175 9.36 0.29 -29.19
CA GLY A 175 9.22 -0.55 -30.36
C GLY A 175 10.32 -0.37 -31.39
N SER A 176 11.23 0.58 -31.25
CA SER A 176 12.44 0.62 -32.07
C SER A 176 13.35 -0.56 -31.77
N GLY A 177 14.39 -0.76 -32.55
CA GLY A 177 15.39 -1.76 -32.23
C GLY A 177 16.80 -1.24 -32.40
N CYS A 178 17.75 -1.92 -31.76
CA CYS A 178 19.17 -1.57 -31.83
C CYS A 178 20.02 -2.80 -32.03
N VAL A 179 21.06 -2.70 -32.85
CA VAL A 179 22.04 -3.77 -33.07
C VAL A 179 23.06 -3.79 -31.93
N LEU A 180 23.00 -4.82 -31.08
CA LEU A 180 23.88 -4.99 -29.93
C LEU A 180 25.11 -5.88 -30.21
N GLY A 181 25.09 -6.65 -31.29
CA GLY A 181 26.20 -7.49 -31.73
C GLY A 181 26.21 -7.66 -33.24
N GLU A 182 27.37 -7.61 -33.85
CA GLU A 182 27.53 -7.79 -35.31
C GLU A 182 28.77 -8.61 -35.59
N HIS A 183 28.66 -9.48 -36.59
CA HIS A 183 29.79 -10.11 -37.27
C HIS A 183 29.54 -10.02 -38.77
N ARG A 184 30.50 -9.46 -39.49
CA ARG A 184 30.38 -9.21 -40.95
C ARG A 184 31.70 -9.42 -41.68
N ASN A 185 31.62 -9.65 -42.96
CA ASN A 185 32.73 -9.50 -43.89
C ASN A 185 32.78 -8.06 -44.47
N GLU A 186 33.66 -7.83 -45.41
CA GLU A 186 33.86 -6.49 -46.03
C GLU A 186 32.75 -6.09 -47.01
N VAL A 187 31.88 -7.02 -47.40
CA VAL A 187 30.79 -6.78 -48.40
C VAL A 187 29.76 -5.81 -47.86
N PHE A 188 29.44 -5.87 -46.58
CA PHE A 188 28.44 -5.03 -45.98
C PHE A 188 29.05 -3.95 -45.07
N PRO A 189 28.49 -2.72 -45.07
CA PRO A 189 28.82 -1.72 -44.04
C PRO A 189 28.40 -2.18 -42.66
N SER A 190 29.06 -1.66 -41.60
CA SER A 190 28.66 -1.93 -40.23
C SER A 190 27.35 -1.23 -39.89
N LEU A 191 26.51 -1.96 -39.14
CA LEU A 191 25.29 -1.46 -38.52
C LEU A 191 25.34 -1.58 -36.99
N MET A 192 26.51 -1.84 -36.42
CA MET A 192 26.70 -1.92 -34.96
C MET A 192 26.23 -0.63 -34.29
N ASN A 193 25.43 -0.74 -33.24
CA ASN A 193 24.81 0.34 -32.52
C ASN A 193 23.78 1.19 -33.31
N HIS A 194 23.47 0.83 -34.55
CA HIS A 194 22.44 1.53 -35.30
C HIS A 194 21.06 1.16 -34.81
N HIS A 195 20.19 2.17 -34.80
CA HIS A 195 18.79 2.03 -34.45
C HIS A 195 17.93 1.90 -35.71
N PHE A 196 16.85 1.14 -35.58
CA PHE A 196 15.82 0.95 -36.58
C PHE A 196 14.47 1.31 -35.99
N PRO A 197 13.64 2.09 -36.65
CA PRO A 197 12.33 2.46 -36.08
C PRO A 197 11.37 1.27 -36.06
N ALA A 198 10.34 1.41 -35.21
CA ALA A 198 9.31 0.38 -35.03
C ALA A 198 8.60 -0.03 -36.33
N SER A 199 8.52 0.88 -37.33
CA SER A 199 7.89 0.65 -38.61
C SER A 199 8.61 -0.38 -39.48
N ASP A 200 9.94 -0.61 -39.26
CA ASP A 200 10.71 -1.55 -40.06
C ASP A 200 10.35 -3.01 -39.75
N ILE A 201 9.84 -3.29 -38.56
CA ILE A 201 9.33 -4.60 -38.12
C ILE A 201 7.96 -4.42 -37.49
N PRO A 202 6.87 -4.43 -38.26
CA PRO A 202 5.51 -4.20 -37.81
C PRO A 202 5.06 -5.20 -36.75
N ARG A 203 4.04 -4.84 -35.94
CA ARG A 203 3.52 -5.68 -34.82
C ARG A 203 3.11 -7.08 -35.28
N GLN A 204 2.45 -7.18 -36.42
CA GLN A 204 2.05 -8.47 -37.02
C GLN A 204 3.26 -9.36 -37.37
N ALA A 205 4.34 -8.78 -37.89
CA ALA A 205 5.56 -9.53 -38.13
C ALA A 205 6.19 -10.05 -36.85
N ARG A 206 6.19 -9.23 -35.77
CA ARG A 206 6.67 -9.66 -34.45
C ARG A 206 5.84 -10.79 -33.88
N ALA A 207 4.52 -10.78 -34.02
CA ALA A 207 3.65 -11.88 -33.62
C ALA A 207 3.98 -13.18 -34.34
N LEU A 208 4.29 -13.11 -35.62
CA LEU A 208 4.72 -14.27 -36.41
C LEU A 208 6.11 -14.79 -35.98
N TYR A 209 7.04 -13.92 -35.58
CA TYR A 209 8.34 -14.33 -35.04
C TYR A 209 8.26 -15.06 -33.70
N LEU A 210 7.22 -14.83 -32.89
CA LEU A 210 6.94 -15.61 -31.71
C LEU A 210 6.46 -17.03 -32.05
N ARG A 211 5.66 -17.17 -33.08
CA ARG A 211 5.06 -18.42 -33.55
C ARG A 211 6.06 -19.23 -34.38
N ASN A 212 6.62 -18.63 -35.42
CA ASN A 212 7.64 -19.22 -36.29
C ASN A 212 9.02 -18.66 -35.96
N ARG A 213 9.79 -19.41 -35.15
CA ARG A 213 11.04 -18.94 -34.52
C ARG A 213 12.22 -18.77 -35.48
N ILE A 214 12.13 -19.30 -36.71
CA ILE A 214 13.14 -19.13 -37.73
C ILE A 214 12.45 -18.87 -39.09
N ARG A 215 12.92 -17.87 -39.78
CA ARG A 215 12.41 -17.50 -41.09
C ARG A 215 13.59 -17.41 -42.06
N VAL A 216 13.51 -18.10 -43.18
CA VAL A 216 14.55 -18.09 -44.22
C VAL A 216 13.97 -17.52 -45.51
N ILE A 217 14.75 -16.69 -46.17
CA ILE A 217 14.51 -16.12 -47.49
C ILE A 217 15.74 -16.46 -48.33
N PRO A 218 15.73 -17.60 -49.05
CA PRO A 218 16.90 -18.05 -49.81
C PRO A 218 17.33 -17.11 -50.90
N THR A 219 16.39 -16.41 -51.49
CA THR A 219 16.62 -15.34 -52.47
C THR A 219 15.47 -14.34 -52.39
N ILE A 220 15.77 -13.05 -52.61
CA ILE A 220 14.73 -12.03 -52.78
C ILE A 220 14.20 -11.94 -54.19
N HIS A 221 14.91 -12.56 -55.15
CA HIS A 221 14.58 -12.56 -56.59
C HIS A 221 13.83 -13.84 -56.91
N TYR A 222 12.52 -13.89 -56.61
CA TYR A 222 11.66 -14.98 -56.96
C TYR A 222 10.27 -14.49 -57.36
N GLU A 223 9.59 -15.25 -58.20
CA GLU A 223 8.16 -15.11 -58.43
C GLU A 223 7.41 -16.01 -57.45
N ALA A 224 6.44 -15.44 -56.73
CA ALA A 224 5.69 -16.16 -55.72
C ALA A 224 4.85 -17.28 -56.38
N ALA A 225 4.97 -18.49 -55.88
CA ALA A 225 4.16 -19.63 -56.32
C ALA A 225 2.76 -19.57 -55.68
N LEU A 226 1.75 -19.24 -56.49
CA LEU A 226 0.37 -19.10 -56.02
C LEU A 226 -0.24 -20.45 -55.62
N ILE A 227 -1.13 -20.43 -54.63
CA ILE A 227 -1.95 -21.56 -54.24
C ILE A 227 -2.98 -21.82 -55.35
N ARG A 228 -3.08 -23.02 -55.80
CA ARG A 228 -3.98 -23.49 -56.87
C ARG A 228 -4.68 -24.82 -56.50
N PRO A 229 -5.84 -25.13 -57.08
CA PRO A 229 -6.55 -24.25 -58.01
C PRO A 229 -7.25 -23.09 -57.28
N ALA A 230 -7.45 -21.97 -57.94
CA ALA A 230 -8.07 -20.76 -57.35
C ALA A 230 -9.52 -21.02 -56.94
N GLU A 231 -10.21 -21.90 -57.65
CA GLU A 231 -11.61 -22.26 -57.41
C GLU A 231 -11.83 -23.16 -56.16
N ALA A 232 -10.76 -23.71 -55.59
CA ALA A 232 -10.86 -24.62 -54.44
C ALA A 232 -11.26 -23.93 -53.10
N GLY A 233 -11.46 -22.61 -53.12
CA GLY A 233 -11.81 -21.86 -51.89
C GLY A 233 -10.70 -21.84 -50.83
N LEU A 234 -9.45 -21.93 -51.27
CA LEU A 234 -8.25 -21.93 -50.41
C LEU A 234 -7.64 -20.53 -50.23
N SER A 235 -8.26 -19.53 -50.87
CA SER A 235 -7.81 -18.13 -50.72
C SER A 235 -7.97 -17.66 -49.27
N GLY A 236 -6.97 -16.98 -48.76
CA GLY A 236 -6.95 -16.48 -47.38
C GLY A 236 -6.66 -17.53 -46.29
N ILE A 237 -6.14 -18.71 -46.67
CA ILE A 237 -5.70 -19.73 -45.72
C ILE A 237 -4.55 -19.17 -44.83
N ASP A 238 -4.61 -19.46 -43.53
CA ASP A 238 -3.56 -19.01 -42.62
C ASP A 238 -2.29 -19.87 -42.77
N LEU A 239 -1.24 -19.24 -43.29
CA LEU A 239 0.09 -19.81 -43.47
C LEU A 239 1.08 -19.38 -42.38
N SER A 240 0.60 -18.96 -41.21
CA SER A 240 1.46 -18.47 -40.10
C SER A 240 2.57 -19.44 -39.73
N ASP A 241 2.29 -20.76 -39.70
CA ASP A 241 3.24 -21.78 -39.33
C ASP A 241 4.07 -22.30 -40.52
N VAL A 242 3.67 -21.97 -41.72
CA VAL A 242 4.33 -22.42 -42.96
C VAL A 242 5.64 -21.65 -43.20
N GLN A 243 6.75 -22.37 -43.25
CA GLN A 243 8.08 -21.79 -43.48
C GLN A 243 8.24 -21.27 -44.92
N LEU A 244 7.65 -21.96 -45.88
CA LEU A 244 7.65 -21.60 -47.31
C LEU A 244 6.78 -20.38 -47.62
N ARG A 245 5.92 -19.94 -46.70
CA ARG A 245 5.04 -18.76 -46.90
C ARG A 245 5.77 -17.64 -47.65
N SER A 246 5.15 -17.06 -48.66
CA SER A 246 5.72 -15.94 -49.42
C SER A 246 5.95 -14.71 -48.54
N ILE A 247 6.88 -13.88 -48.96
CA ILE A 247 7.27 -12.64 -48.27
C ILE A 247 6.53 -11.45 -48.88
N SER A 248 6.15 -10.49 -48.05
CA SER A 248 5.61 -9.21 -48.49
C SER A 248 6.52 -8.57 -49.54
N PRO A 249 5.99 -8.14 -50.71
CA PRO A 249 6.77 -7.43 -51.73
C PRO A 249 7.49 -6.20 -51.18
N ILE A 250 6.87 -5.51 -50.22
CA ILE A 250 7.46 -4.35 -49.53
C ILE A 250 8.75 -4.76 -48.81
N HIS A 251 8.73 -5.90 -48.11
CA HIS A 251 9.91 -6.40 -47.40
C HIS A 251 11.00 -6.90 -48.35
N LEU A 252 10.64 -7.53 -49.46
CA LEU A 252 11.61 -7.91 -50.53
C LEU A 252 12.32 -6.67 -51.09
N GLN A 253 11.58 -5.61 -51.38
CA GLN A 253 12.14 -4.34 -51.84
C GLN A 253 13.01 -3.66 -50.77
N TYR A 254 12.62 -3.75 -49.50
CA TYR A 254 13.42 -3.25 -48.38
C TYR A 254 14.79 -3.94 -48.33
N MET A 255 14.83 -5.27 -48.46
CA MET A 255 16.09 -6.02 -48.49
C MET A 255 16.92 -5.70 -49.74
N ALA A 256 16.29 -5.58 -50.89
CA ALA A 256 16.97 -5.16 -52.12
C ALA A 256 17.65 -3.80 -51.97
N ASN A 257 16.97 -2.84 -51.35
CA ASN A 257 17.52 -1.51 -51.02
C ASN A 257 18.71 -1.57 -50.04
N MET A 258 18.78 -2.60 -49.20
CA MET A 258 19.93 -2.88 -48.32
C MET A 258 21.08 -3.64 -48.99
N GLY A 259 20.94 -4.03 -50.27
CA GLY A 259 21.88 -4.87 -50.98
C GLY A 259 21.91 -6.33 -50.51
N VAL A 260 20.82 -6.81 -49.91
CA VAL A 260 20.68 -8.17 -49.38
C VAL A 260 19.96 -9.03 -50.39
N ALA A 261 20.59 -10.12 -50.85
CA ALA A 261 20.00 -11.08 -51.76
C ALA A 261 19.36 -12.29 -51.06
N ALA A 262 19.83 -12.63 -49.87
CA ALA A 262 19.25 -13.68 -49.05
C ALA A 262 19.27 -13.29 -47.57
N SER A 263 18.28 -13.76 -46.82
CA SER A 263 18.17 -13.43 -45.39
C SER A 263 17.68 -14.63 -44.54
N ALA A 264 18.10 -14.66 -43.30
CA ALA A 264 17.49 -15.53 -42.26
C ALA A 264 17.32 -14.74 -40.95
N SER A 265 16.18 -14.95 -40.33
CA SER A 265 15.86 -14.35 -39.01
C SER A 265 15.56 -15.42 -37.98
N ILE A 266 16.20 -15.37 -36.84
CA ILE A 266 16.04 -16.31 -35.72
C ILE A 266 15.59 -15.54 -34.49
N SER A 267 14.48 -15.94 -33.89
CA SER A 267 13.88 -15.25 -32.74
C SER A 267 14.63 -15.53 -31.44
N LEU A 268 14.87 -14.48 -30.68
CA LEU A 268 15.34 -14.55 -29.29
C LEU A 268 14.15 -14.26 -28.37
N ILE A 269 13.66 -15.29 -27.68
CA ILE A 269 12.45 -15.21 -26.84
C ILE A 269 12.86 -15.37 -25.38
N VAL A 270 12.52 -14.37 -24.58
CA VAL A 270 12.75 -14.34 -23.13
C VAL A 270 11.39 -14.20 -22.44
N ASP A 271 11.05 -15.10 -21.54
CA ASP A 271 9.79 -15.12 -20.79
C ASP A 271 8.51 -14.99 -21.67
N GLY A 272 8.54 -15.63 -22.85
CA GLY A 272 7.41 -15.58 -23.78
C GLY A 272 7.32 -14.30 -24.61
N VAL A 273 8.22 -13.35 -24.39
CA VAL A 273 8.29 -12.08 -25.14
C VAL A 273 9.41 -12.12 -26.16
N LEU A 274 9.18 -11.55 -27.33
CA LEU A 274 10.21 -11.37 -28.35
C LEU A 274 11.20 -10.30 -27.87
N TRP A 275 12.30 -10.74 -27.24
CA TRP A 275 13.37 -9.90 -26.73
C TRP A 275 14.14 -9.22 -27.87
N GLY A 276 14.38 -10.01 -28.95
CA GLY A 276 15.16 -9.59 -30.08
C GLY A 276 15.19 -10.66 -31.14
N MET A 277 16.08 -10.50 -32.11
CA MET A 277 16.28 -11.47 -33.19
C MET A 277 17.74 -11.49 -33.66
N ILE A 278 18.14 -12.63 -34.15
CA ILE A 278 19.39 -12.77 -34.93
C ILE A 278 19.01 -12.61 -36.39
N THR A 279 19.56 -11.60 -37.03
CA THR A 279 19.29 -11.30 -38.44
C THR A 279 20.54 -11.61 -39.25
N CYS A 280 20.40 -12.48 -40.25
CA CYS A 280 21.48 -12.90 -41.15
C CYS A 280 21.22 -12.36 -42.54
N HIS A 281 22.22 -11.73 -43.16
CA HIS A 281 22.16 -11.16 -44.52
C HIS A 281 23.27 -11.71 -45.37
N ASN A 282 22.96 -12.00 -46.64
CA ASN A 282 23.91 -12.47 -47.65
C ASN A 282 23.79 -11.67 -48.93
N ALA A 283 24.89 -11.40 -49.59
CA ALA A 283 24.94 -10.65 -50.84
C ALA A 283 24.55 -11.50 -52.07
N THR A 284 24.53 -12.81 -51.94
CA THR A 284 24.12 -13.77 -52.95
C THR A 284 23.03 -14.69 -52.40
N PRO A 285 22.23 -15.35 -53.26
CA PRO A 285 21.26 -16.35 -52.84
C PRO A 285 21.89 -17.44 -51.95
N ARG A 286 21.18 -17.82 -50.87
CA ARG A 286 21.67 -18.80 -49.91
C ARG A 286 20.56 -19.56 -49.24
N ILE A 287 20.62 -20.89 -49.28
CA ILE A 287 19.69 -21.79 -48.60
C ILE A 287 20.31 -22.24 -47.29
N LEU A 288 19.50 -22.39 -46.27
CA LEU A 288 19.87 -23.06 -45.02
C LEU A 288 19.19 -24.43 -44.93
N SER A 289 19.99 -25.49 -44.80
CA SER A 289 19.46 -26.83 -44.55
C SER A 289 18.70 -26.91 -43.24
N GLU A 290 17.77 -27.86 -43.10
CA GLU A 290 16.98 -28.05 -41.89
C GLU A 290 17.87 -28.32 -40.67
N ASP A 291 18.95 -29.09 -40.82
CA ASP A 291 19.89 -29.34 -39.71
C ASP A 291 20.51 -28.05 -39.15
N ILE A 292 20.92 -27.12 -40.04
CA ILE A 292 21.43 -25.81 -39.65
C ILE A 292 20.32 -24.97 -39.00
N ARG A 293 19.11 -25.01 -39.50
CA ARG A 293 17.95 -24.31 -38.92
C ARG A 293 17.62 -24.85 -37.52
N ALA A 294 17.63 -26.19 -37.36
CA ALA A 294 17.43 -26.82 -36.07
C ALA A 294 18.52 -26.43 -35.06
N ALA A 295 19.78 -26.45 -35.49
CA ALA A 295 20.91 -25.97 -34.66
C ALA A 295 20.75 -24.49 -34.27
N CYS A 296 20.33 -23.64 -35.21
CA CYS A 296 20.04 -22.22 -34.92
C CYS A 296 18.92 -22.05 -33.91
N ARG A 297 17.80 -22.80 -34.02
CA ARG A 297 16.71 -22.77 -33.03
C ARG A 297 17.20 -23.15 -31.64
N THR A 298 17.98 -24.23 -31.54
CA THR A 298 18.53 -24.72 -30.26
C THR A 298 19.47 -23.69 -29.64
N LEU A 299 20.42 -23.16 -30.40
CA LEU A 299 21.38 -22.16 -29.93
C LEU A 299 20.69 -20.84 -29.55
N ALA A 300 19.67 -20.41 -30.30
CA ALA A 300 18.88 -19.23 -29.92
C ALA A 300 18.16 -19.43 -28.58
N GLY A 301 17.66 -20.63 -28.31
CA GLY A 301 17.11 -20.97 -27.01
C GLY A 301 18.15 -20.92 -25.88
N VAL A 302 19.38 -21.43 -26.12
CA VAL A 302 20.50 -21.31 -25.16
C VAL A 302 20.84 -19.84 -24.94
N MET A 303 21.02 -19.08 -26.01
CA MET A 303 21.34 -17.66 -25.96
C MET A 303 20.24 -16.86 -25.19
N SER A 304 18.99 -17.12 -25.46
CA SER A 304 17.87 -16.47 -24.78
C SER A 304 17.90 -16.69 -23.26
N ARG A 305 18.21 -17.91 -22.82
CA ARG A 305 18.37 -18.21 -21.39
C ARG A 305 19.54 -17.43 -20.78
N GLN A 306 20.65 -17.32 -21.48
CA GLN A 306 21.82 -16.57 -20.97
C GLN A 306 21.57 -15.06 -20.95
N LEU A 307 20.89 -14.51 -21.96
CA LEU A 307 20.45 -13.11 -21.96
C LEU A 307 19.60 -12.81 -20.75
N ARG A 308 18.57 -13.65 -20.49
CA ARG A 308 17.74 -13.55 -19.30
C ARG A 308 18.57 -13.57 -18.00
N ASN A 309 19.44 -14.57 -17.83
CA ASN A 309 20.27 -14.71 -16.64
C ASN A 309 21.15 -13.47 -16.38
N LYS A 310 21.74 -12.89 -17.45
CA LYS A 310 22.57 -11.67 -17.31
C LYS A 310 21.72 -10.44 -16.96
N GLU A 311 20.54 -10.27 -17.57
CA GLU A 311 19.62 -9.17 -17.23
C GLU A 311 19.09 -9.29 -15.79
N GLU A 312 18.72 -10.51 -15.36
CA GLU A 312 18.29 -10.78 -13.98
C GLU A 312 19.41 -10.50 -12.98
N LEU A 313 20.65 -10.90 -13.28
CA LEU A 313 21.79 -10.64 -12.42
C LEU A 313 22.03 -9.13 -12.21
N VAL A 314 22.02 -8.35 -13.29
CA VAL A 314 22.16 -6.88 -13.23
C VAL A 314 21.04 -6.28 -12.38
N THR A 315 19.80 -6.72 -12.61
CA THR A 315 18.63 -6.26 -11.87
C THR A 315 18.74 -6.59 -10.38
N TYR A 316 19.19 -7.82 -10.07
CA TYR A 316 19.38 -8.29 -8.69
C TYR A 316 20.48 -7.50 -7.96
N GLN A 317 21.61 -7.28 -8.64
CA GLN A 317 22.72 -6.49 -8.08
C GLN A 317 22.30 -5.05 -7.79
N GLU A 318 21.58 -4.42 -8.71
CA GLU A 318 21.06 -3.06 -8.52
C GLU A 318 20.05 -3.01 -7.35
N ARG A 319 19.18 -4.02 -7.23
CA ARG A 319 18.24 -4.14 -6.11
C ARG A 319 18.95 -4.25 -4.76
N LEU A 320 20.00 -5.08 -4.68
CA LEU A 320 20.83 -5.21 -3.47
C LEU A 320 21.55 -3.90 -3.15
N ARG A 321 22.14 -3.27 -4.16
CA ARG A 321 22.83 -1.98 -3.99
C ARG A 321 21.89 -0.92 -3.42
N LEU A 322 20.72 -0.77 -4.02
CA LEU A 322 19.69 0.19 -3.58
C LEU A 322 19.17 -0.11 -2.18
N ARG A 323 19.00 -1.40 -1.86
CA ARG A 323 18.59 -1.82 -0.52
C ARG A 323 19.63 -1.45 0.52
N ASN A 324 20.89 -1.84 0.30
CA ASN A 324 21.99 -1.55 1.21
C ASN A 324 22.21 -0.04 1.37
N ALA A 325 22.13 0.72 0.28
CA ALA A 325 22.23 2.18 0.32
C ALA A 325 21.09 2.82 1.12
N THR A 326 19.86 2.30 1.00
CA THR A 326 18.71 2.80 1.79
C THR A 326 18.91 2.50 3.27
N GLU A 327 19.30 1.28 3.62
CA GLU A 327 19.54 0.87 5.01
C GLU A 327 20.71 1.66 5.61
N PHE A 328 21.78 1.89 4.86
CA PHE A 328 22.90 2.71 5.30
C PHE A 328 22.49 4.16 5.56
N ALA A 329 21.78 4.79 4.63
CA ALA A 329 21.33 6.18 4.78
C ALA A 329 20.41 6.38 6.00
N THR A 330 19.51 5.43 6.26
CA THR A 330 18.55 5.54 7.38
C THR A 330 19.12 5.09 8.72
N SER A 331 20.15 4.21 8.74
CA SER A 331 20.78 3.76 10.00
C SER A 331 21.58 4.84 10.73
N HIS A 332 21.96 5.89 10.03
CA HIS A 332 22.69 7.04 10.59
C HIS A 332 21.76 8.12 11.14
N PHE A 333 20.45 7.98 10.99
CA PHE A 333 19.52 8.96 11.52
C PHE A 333 19.59 9.00 13.05
N ASP A 334 19.68 10.21 13.59
CA ASP A 334 19.63 10.44 15.04
C ASP A 334 18.18 10.21 15.50
N ALA A 335 18.00 9.23 16.40
CA ALA A 335 16.71 8.89 16.97
C ALA A 335 16.12 10.01 17.86
N ALA A 336 16.94 10.95 18.32
CA ALA A 336 16.52 12.10 19.10
C ALA A 336 16.13 13.31 18.23
N ALA A 337 16.63 13.36 16.98
CA ALA A 337 16.31 14.45 16.05
C ALA A 337 15.04 14.15 15.26
N SER A 338 14.36 15.20 14.82
CA SER A 338 13.21 15.03 13.92
C SER A 338 13.65 14.43 12.58
N VAL A 339 12.73 13.72 11.90
CA VAL A 339 12.99 13.16 10.56
C VAL A 339 13.37 14.28 9.58
N GLU A 340 12.79 15.45 9.70
CA GLU A 340 13.12 16.62 8.88
C GLU A 340 14.58 17.06 9.06
N THR A 341 15.05 17.13 10.30
CA THR A 341 16.43 17.45 10.64
C THR A 341 17.41 16.41 10.10
N ASN A 342 17.07 15.13 10.27
CA ASN A 342 17.86 14.02 9.75
C ASN A 342 17.99 14.08 8.21
N LEU A 343 16.88 14.30 7.48
CA LEU A 343 16.89 14.39 6.02
C LEU A 343 17.80 15.51 5.50
N ARG A 344 17.93 16.60 6.25
CA ARG A 344 18.82 17.73 5.89
C ARG A 344 20.28 17.45 6.22
N ASN A 345 20.54 16.90 7.41
CA ASN A 345 21.89 16.62 7.87
C ASN A 345 22.57 15.51 7.04
N PHE A 346 21.79 14.53 6.58
CA PHE A 346 22.27 13.40 5.77
C PHE A 346 21.94 13.54 4.28
N ALA A 347 21.84 14.79 3.78
CA ALA A 347 21.53 15.05 2.38
C ALA A 347 22.56 14.47 1.40
N SER A 348 23.85 14.42 1.75
CA SER A 348 24.92 13.84 0.92
C SER A 348 24.81 12.32 0.80
N GLU A 349 24.46 11.65 1.89
CA GLU A 349 24.26 10.21 1.95
C GLU A 349 23.00 9.83 1.16
N LEU A 350 21.92 10.59 1.33
CA LEU A 350 20.66 10.40 0.57
C LEU A 350 20.86 10.65 -0.92
N ARG A 351 21.72 11.59 -1.31
CA ARG A 351 22.10 11.78 -2.72
C ARG A 351 22.71 10.50 -3.29
N SER A 352 23.58 9.82 -2.55
CA SER A 352 24.28 8.61 -2.99
C SER A 352 23.37 7.40 -3.21
N LEU A 353 22.11 7.46 -2.74
CA LEU A 353 21.13 6.39 -2.91
C LEU A 353 20.87 6.06 -4.37
N PHE A 354 20.72 7.10 -5.20
CA PHE A 354 20.56 6.94 -6.63
C PHE A 354 21.78 7.50 -7.39
N PRO A 355 22.14 6.91 -8.54
CA PRO A 355 23.12 7.56 -9.42
C PRO A 355 22.46 8.83 -9.99
N CYS A 356 22.80 9.98 -9.42
CA CYS A 356 22.26 11.29 -9.74
C CYS A 356 23.34 12.37 -9.59
N ASP A 357 23.09 13.52 -10.19
CA ASP A 357 24.02 14.66 -10.19
C ASP A 357 23.70 15.65 -9.06
N GLY A 358 22.43 15.74 -8.65
CA GLY A 358 21.97 16.59 -7.58
C GLY A 358 20.89 15.98 -6.72
N PHE A 359 20.77 16.51 -5.49
CA PHE A 359 19.73 16.15 -4.54
C PHE A 359 19.26 17.36 -3.75
N ALA A 360 17.97 17.46 -3.48
CA ALA A 360 17.39 18.52 -2.67
C ALA A 360 16.33 18.01 -1.71
N VAL A 361 16.32 18.58 -0.50
CA VAL A 361 15.25 18.49 0.51
C VAL A 361 14.56 19.83 0.56
N ILE A 362 13.29 19.89 0.19
CA ILE A 362 12.53 21.11 0.03
C ILE A 362 11.40 21.11 1.05
N GLY A 363 11.51 22.03 2.02
CA GLY A 363 10.47 22.31 3.01
C GLY A 363 9.51 23.40 2.54
N THR A 364 8.81 24.04 3.49
CA THR A 364 7.82 25.09 3.18
C THR A 364 8.52 26.39 2.71
N GLN A 365 9.60 26.78 3.38
CA GLN A 365 10.35 28.00 3.05
C GLN A 365 11.88 27.78 2.96
N ASP A 366 12.35 26.60 3.26
CA ASP A 366 13.77 26.24 3.34
C ASP A 366 14.10 25.12 2.37
N VAL A 367 15.27 25.20 1.77
CA VAL A 367 15.80 24.24 0.82
C VAL A 367 17.22 23.86 1.25
N THR A 368 17.48 22.57 1.35
CA THR A 368 18.84 22.03 1.50
C THR A 368 19.14 21.26 0.22
N ALA A 369 20.16 21.67 -0.50
CA ALA A 369 20.56 21.07 -1.77
C ALA A 369 22.03 20.69 -1.78
N CYS A 370 22.38 19.62 -2.50
CA CYS A 370 23.75 19.18 -2.71
C CYS A 370 23.94 18.62 -4.13
N GLY A 371 25.11 18.89 -4.71
CA GLY A 371 25.43 18.54 -6.10
C GLY A 371 24.87 19.56 -7.09
N LEU A 372 24.63 19.12 -8.34
CA LEU A 372 24.08 19.96 -9.41
C LEU A 372 22.55 19.99 -9.31
N THR A 373 22.01 21.14 -8.90
CA THR A 373 20.58 21.35 -8.74
C THR A 373 20.16 22.68 -9.38
N PRO A 374 18.88 22.80 -9.80
CA PRO A 374 18.30 24.10 -10.14
C PRO A 374 18.38 25.10 -8.99
N ALA A 375 18.13 26.38 -9.28
CA ALA A 375 18.06 27.41 -8.28
C ALA A 375 16.98 27.14 -7.23
N THR A 376 17.14 27.69 -6.03
CA THR A 376 16.17 27.51 -4.92
C THR A 376 14.74 27.89 -5.32
N SER A 377 14.56 28.94 -6.09
CA SER A 377 13.26 29.38 -6.63
C SER A 377 12.61 28.31 -7.50
N ASP A 378 13.41 27.66 -8.37
CA ASP A 378 12.95 26.66 -9.31
C ASP A 378 12.61 25.36 -8.59
N LEU A 379 13.42 24.96 -7.59
CA LEU A 379 13.13 23.80 -6.74
C LEU A 379 11.81 23.97 -5.97
N ILE A 380 11.55 25.19 -5.46
CA ILE A 380 10.29 25.53 -4.81
C ILE A 380 9.11 25.42 -5.81
N ALA A 381 9.28 25.97 -7.01
CA ALA A 381 8.27 25.89 -8.06
C ALA A 381 7.97 24.47 -8.50
N ILE A 382 9.00 23.61 -8.66
CA ILE A 382 8.82 22.17 -8.94
C ILE A 382 8.05 21.49 -7.80
N ARG A 383 8.39 21.75 -6.53
CA ARG A 383 7.66 21.23 -5.37
C ARG A 383 6.17 21.56 -5.45
N ASP A 384 5.85 22.83 -5.71
CA ASP A 384 4.47 23.29 -5.74
C ASP A 384 3.70 22.69 -6.92
N TRP A 385 4.33 22.57 -8.07
CA TRP A 385 3.78 21.85 -9.22
C TRP A 385 3.53 20.36 -8.90
N LEU A 386 4.48 19.66 -8.27
CA LEU A 386 4.34 18.26 -7.89
C LEU A 386 3.18 18.03 -6.91
N ARG A 387 2.90 18.99 -6.03
CA ARG A 387 1.79 18.94 -5.07
C ARG A 387 0.42 18.97 -5.74
N LEU A 388 0.31 19.67 -6.87
CA LEU A 388 -0.94 19.77 -7.62
C LEU A 388 -1.22 18.54 -8.49
N GLY A 389 -0.19 17.81 -8.92
CA GLY A 389 -0.29 16.76 -9.94
C GLY A 389 0.01 15.32 -9.49
N SER A 390 0.58 15.06 -8.30
CA SER A 390 1.06 13.73 -7.97
C SER A 390 0.07 12.90 -7.16
N ASN A 391 -0.68 12.03 -7.84
CA ASN A 391 -1.40 10.91 -7.22
C ASN A 391 -0.37 9.85 -6.76
N GLY A 392 -0.13 9.73 -5.44
CA GLY A 392 0.70 8.67 -4.86
C GLY A 392 2.03 9.11 -4.24
N GLY A 393 2.39 10.39 -4.30
CA GLY A 393 3.54 10.96 -3.58
C GLY A 393 4.92 10.61 -4.14
N ILE A 394 4.99 10.03 -5.36
CA ILE A 394 6.25 9.80 -6.11
C ILE A 394 6.03 10.22 -7.55
N PHE A 395 6.97 10.99 -8.06
CA PHE A 395 7.01 11.40 -9.45
C PHE A 395 8.36 11.03 -10.07
N CYS A 396 8.37 10.59 -11.32
CA CYS A 396 9.58 10.24 -12.06
C CYS A 396 9.47 10.73 -13.50
N SER A 397 10.43 11.50 -13.93
CA SER A 397 10.59 11.90 -15.32
C SER A 397 12.05 11.76 -15.75
N SER A 398 12.28 11.38 -17.00
CA SER A 398 13.58 11.41 -17.66
C SER A 398 13.66 12.53 -18.71
N SER A 399 12.59 13.33 -18.85
CA SER A 399 12.49 14.49 -19.75
C SER A 399 11.65 15.56 -19.09
N LEU A 400 12.19 16.13 -18.02
CA LEU A 400 11.46 17.05 -17.14
C LEU A 400 10.87 18.24 -17.90
N GLY A 401 11.58 18.78 -18.91
CA GLY A 401 11.08 19.90 -19.72
C GLY A 401 9.76 19.60 -20.43
N LYS A 402 9.51 18.35 -20.86
CA LYS A 402 8.23 17.94 -21.46
C LYS A 402 7.08 17.91 -20.44
N ASP A 403 7.36 17.46 -19.21
CA ASP A 403 6.35 17.34 -18.16
C ASP A 403 6.12 18.68 -17.43
N TYR A 404 7.20 19.45 -17.29
CA TYR A 404 7.25 20.76 -16.65
C TYR A 404 8.02 21.75 -17.52
N PRO A 405 7.37 22.48 -18.44
CA PRO A 405 8.01 23.33 -19.46
C PRO A 405 9.03 24.35 -18.93
N PRO A 406 8.90 24.95 -17.73
CA PRO A 406 9.93 25.86 -17.21
C PRO A 406 11.31 25.22 -17.09
N ALA A 407 11.40 23.88 -16.95
CA ALA A 407 12.66 23.15 -16.85
C ALA A 407 13.45 23.08 -18.19
N GLU A 408 12.87 23.49 -19.30
CA GLU A 408 13.58 23.62 -20.59
C GLU A 408 14.68 24.71 -20.56
N ALA A 409 14.62 25.62 -19.58
CA ALA A 409 15.60 26.69 -19.44
C ALA A 409 16.95 26.24 -18.83
N TRP A 410 16.99 25.06 -18.15
CA TRP A 410 18.19 24.60 -17.42
C TRP A 410 18.35 23.05 -17.45
N PRO A 411 18.37 22.44 -18.67
CA PRO A 411 18.50 20.99 -18.81
C PRO A 411 19.86 20.47 -18.30
N GLU A 412 20.87 21.30 -18.31
CA GLU A 412 22.22 20.99 -17.79
C GLU A 412 22.26 20.84 -16.25
N LEU A 413 21.23 21.28 -15.53
CA LEU A 413 21.09 21.12 -14.10
C LEU A 413 20.12 19.98 -13.75
N SER A 414 19.04 19.81 -14.53
CA SER A 414 18.03 18.80 -14.25
C SER A 414 17.16 18.50 -15.46
N ALA A 415 17.59 17.58 -16.31
CA ALA A 415 16.79 17.05 -17.41
C ALA A 415 15.86 15.92 -16.98
N GLY A 416 16.12 15.26 -15.84
CA GLY A 416 15.27 14.23 -15.27
C GLY A 416 15.27 14.24 -13.75
N ILE A 417 14.14 13.87 -13.15
CA ILE A 417 13.99 13.80 -11.70
C ILE A 417 13.31 12.52 -11.24
N ILE A 418 13.63 12.12 -10.01
CA ILE A 418 12.77 11.29 -9.18
C ILE A 418 12.47 12.08 -7.92
N ALA A 419 11.20 12.25 -7.60
CA ALA A 419 10.74 13.05 -6.48
C ALA A 419 9.86 12.22 -5.54
N ILE A 420 10.02 12.47 -4.22
CA ILE A 420 9.23 11.86 -3.15
C ILE A 420 8.58 12.99 -2.36
N THR A 421 7.25 12.98 -2.28
CA THR A 421 6.49 13.88 -1.40
C THR A 421 6.13 13.18 -0.10
N LEU A 422 6.52 13.78 1.04
CA LEU A 422 6.27 13.31 2.38
C LEU A 422 5.15 14.15 3.02
N PRO A 423 4.01 13.53 3.38
CA PRO A 423 2.87 14.23 3.95
C PRO A 423 3.03 14.43 5.46
N PHE A 424 4.13 15.10 5.87
CA PHE A 424 4.38 15.46 7.25
C PHE A 424 3.54 16.68 7.65
N ARG A 425 3.51 17.02 8.91
CA ARG A 425 2.83 18.22 9.42
C ARG A 425 3.36 19.48 8.71
N SER A 426 4.67 19.52 8.46
CA SER A 426 5.32 20.43 7.52
C SER A 426 5.73 19.60 6.30
N PRO A 427 4.99 19.66 5.17
CA PRO A 427 5.24 18.76 4.05
C PRO A 427 6.62 18.98 3.43
N LEU A 428 7.35 17.87 3.21
CA LEU A 428 8.64 17.84 2.57
C LEU A 428 8.60 17.20 1.19
N THR A 429 9.46 17.68 0.28
CA THR A 429 9.70 17.06 -1.01
C THR A 429 11.18 16.77 -1.16
N LEU A 430 11.52 15.52 -1.49
CA LEU A 430 12.86 15.08 -1.81
C LEU A 430 12.96 14.98 -3.33
N ILE A 431 14.01 15.53 -3.93
CA ILE A 431 14.23 15.48 -5.37
C ILE A 431 15.66 15.04 -5.64
N TRP A 432 15.82 13.95 -6.42
CA TRP A 432 17.08 13.56 -7.06
C TRP A 432 17.03 14.00 -8.50
N SER A 433 18.03 14.74 -8.97
CA SER A 433 18.11 15.28 -10.32
C SER A 433 19.24 14.63 -11.13
N ARG A 434 18.99 14.44 -12.41
CA ARG A 434 19.98 14.03 -13.41
C ARG A 434 20.11 15.10 -14.48
N VAL A 435 21.34 15.41 -14.81
CA VAL A 435 21.64 16.34 -15.91
C VAL A 435 21.26 15.78 -17.26
N GLU A 436 21.21 16.64 -18.25
CA GLU A 436 21.02 16.25 -19.64
C GLU A 436 22.16 15.35 -20.14
N ILE A 437 21.75 14.35 -20.92
CA ILE A 437 22.66 13.56 -21.73
C ILE A 437 22.40 13.90 -23.19
N VAL A 438 23.35 14.53 -23.81
CA VAL A 438 23.32 14.72 -25.25
C VAL A 438 23.62 13.37 -25.89
N GLN A 439 22.59 12.68 -26.33
CA GLN A 439 22.72 11.38 -27.00
C GLN A 439 22.67 11.56 -28.50
N VAL A 440 23.70 11.08 -29.20
CA VAL A 440 23.69 10.96 -30.64
C VAL A 440 23.19 9.54 -30.97
N ILE A 441 21.97 9.44 -31.47
CA ILE A 441 21.41 8.16 -31.92
C ILE A 441 21.75 8.03 -33.41
N GLU A 442 22.43 6.94 -33.74
CA GLU A 442 22.69 6.57 -35.12
C GLU A 442 21.58 5.70 -35.68
N TRP A 443 20.87 6.20 -36.63
CA TRP A 443 19.80 5.47 -37.31
C TRP A 443 20.31 4.87 -38.60
N ALA A 444 19.87 3.67 -38.95
CA ALA A 444 20.06 3.10 -40.26
C ALA A 444 19.10 3.80 -41.26
N GLY A 445 19.48 4.99 -41.71
CA GLY A 445 18.66 5.88 -42.51
C GLY A 445 17.75 6.82 -41.70
N ASN A 446 17.25 7.88 -42.32
CA ASN A 446 16.41 8.87 -41.64
C ASN A 446 15.06 8.26 -41.16
N PRO A 447 14.78 8.20 -39.85
CA PRO A 447 13.58 7.60 -39.29
C PRO A 447 12.29 8.36 -39.61
N HIS A 448 12.39 9.63 -40.05
CA HIS A 448 11.25 10.53 -40.29
C HIS A 448 10.86 10.60 -41.77
N LYS A 449 11.60 9.93 -42.71
CA LYS A 449 11.30 9.87 -44.12
C LYS A 449 10.43 8.65 -44.50
N GLY A 450 9.28 8.54 -43.91
CA GLY A 450 8.23 7.61 -44.27
C GLY A 450 6.93 8.36 -44.47
N THR A 451 6.89 9.35 -45.33
CA THR A 451 5.61 9.95 -45.75
C THR A 451 4.94 9.00 -46.73
N PRO A 452 3.68 8.62 -46.48
CA PRO A 452 2.89 7.89 -47.46
C PRO A 452 2.77 8.73 -48.75
N ASP A 453 2.79 8.08 -49.90
CA ASP A 453 2.38 8.69 -51.15
C ASP A 453 0.91 9.14 -51.11
N GLN A 454 0.48 9.86 -52.12
CA GLN A 454 -0.91 10.33 -52.30
C GLN A 454 -1.95 9.20 -52.20
N ASP A 455 -1.52 7.94 -52.40
CA ASP A 455 -2.34 6.73 -52.27
C ASP A 455 -2.22 6.03 -50.90
N GLY A 456 -1.53 6.62 -49.92
CA GLY A 456 -1.37 6.07 -48.58
C GLY A 456 -0.42 4.87 -48.45
N ILE A 457 0.35 4.56 -49.49
CA ILE A 457 1.28 3.43 -49.53
C ILE A 457 2.64 3.89 -48.99
N LEU A 458 3.12 3.23 -47.94
CA LEU A 458 4.46 3.42 -47.42
C LEU A 458 5.47 2.74 -48.31
N HIS A 459 6.32 3.52 -48.99
CA HIS A 459 7.44 2.97 -49.72
C HIS A 459 8.56 2.52 -48.80
N PRO A 460 9.20 1.36 -49.04
CA PRO A 460 10.34 0.92 -48.27
C PRO A 460 11.48 1.94 -48.35
N ARG A 461 12.24 2.09 -47.28
CA ARG A 461 13.37 3.03 -47.27
C ARG A 461 14.34 2.80 -48.40
N LYS A 462 14.73 3.88 -49.04
CA LYS A 462 15.68 3.85 -50.19
C LYS A 462 17.15 3.98 -49.74
N SER A 463 17.42 4.43 -48.51
CA SER A 463 18.77 4.65 -48.02
C SER A 463 18.93 4.20 -46.58
N PHE A 464 19.97 3.45 -46.30
CA PHE A 464 20.41 2.97 -44.98
C PHE A 464 21.73 3.63 -44.54
N ALA A 465 22.12 4.73 -45.22
CA ALA A 465 23.25 5.53 -44.78
C ALA A 465 23.03 6.04 -43.34
N SER A 466 24.05 5.99 -42.51
CA SER A 466 23.98 6.44 -41.11
C SER A 466 23.42 7.87 -41.03
N TRP A 467 22.37 8.04 -40.25
CA TRP A 467 21.74 9.33 -39.98
C TRP A 467 21.78 9.59 -38.46
N GLN A 468 22.37 10.70 -38.09
CA GLN A 468 22.57 11.04 -36.72
C GLN A 468 21.46 11.95 -36.22
N GLN A 469 20.79 11.54 -35.17
CA GLN A 469 19.83 12.33 -34.44
C GLN A 469 20.41 12.73 -33.06
N THR A 470 20.63 14.01 -32.88
CA THR A 470 20.98 14.53 -31.54
C THR A 470 19.72 14.70 -30.70
N VAL A 471 19.60 13.90 -29.68
CA VAL A 471 18.49 13.98 -28.71
C VAL A 471 18.97 14.79 -27.51
N ARG A 472 18.21 15.86 -27.19
CA ARG A 472 18.44 16.76 -26.06
C ARG A 472 17.25 16.80 -25.12
N GLY A 473 17.43 17.40 -23.93
CA GLY A 473 16.36 17.54 -22.93
C GLY A 473 16.01 16.24 -22.22
N HIS A 474 16.90 15.25 -22.26
CA HIS A 474 16.70 13.93 -21.65
C HIS A 474 17.86 13.54 -20.75
N SER A 475 17.55 12.87 -19.65
CA SER A 475 18.54 12.22 -18.77
C SER A 475 18.54 10.71 -19.00
N HIS A 476 19.45 10.00 -18.30
CA HIS A 476 19.30 8.55 -18.12
C HIS A 476 17.94 8.21 -17.53
N ARG A 477 17.28 7.20 -18.08
CA ARG A 477 15.97 6.74 -17.59
C ARG A 477 16.09 6.20 -16.16
N TRP A 478 15.07 6.47 -15.35
CA TRP A 478 14.90 5.85 -14.04
C TRP A 478 14.36 4.44 -14.22
N ASN A 479 15.14 3.42 -13.82
CA ASN A 479 14.72 2.03 -13.96
C ASN A 479 13.65 1.63 -12.92
N ALA A 480 13.07 0.44 -13.09
CA ALA A 480 12.00 -0.05 -12.20
C ALA A 480 12.48 -0.21 -10.75
N GLU A 481 13.72 -0.68 -10.54
CA GLU A 481 14.31 -0.89 -9.23
C GLU A 481 14.51 0.43 -8.47
N GLN A 482 14.95 1.48 -9.17
CA GLN A 482 15.11 2.82 -8.60
C GLN A 482 13.75 3.42 -8.17
N LYS A 483 12.72 3.26 -9.03
CA LYS A 483 11.34 3.67 -8.69
C LYS A 483 10.80 2.90 -7.49
N GLN A 484 11.09 1.62 -7.39
CA GLN A 484 10.69 0.77 -6.26
C GLN A 484 11.43 1.15 -4.98
N ALA A 485 12.73 1.45 -5.07
CA ALA A 485 13.53 1.92 -3.95
C ALA A 485 13.00 3.27 -3.40
N ALA A 486 12.60 4.19 -4.29
CA ALA A 486 11.97 5.44 -3.89
C ALA A 486 10.65 5.22 -3.13
N ARG A 487 9.81 4.27 -3.59
CA ARG A 487 8.58 3.89 -2.87
C ARG A 487 8.87 3.30 -1.50
N ARG A 488 9.92 2.47 -1.40
CA ARG A 488 10.34 1.87 -0.14
C ARG A 488 10.86 2.94 0.83
N LEU A 489 11.74 3.83 0.37
CA LEU A 489 12.26 4.93 1.16
C LEU A 489 11.12 5.81 1.70
N ARG A 490 10.17 6.19 0.85
CA ARG A 490 8.99 6.96 1.28
C ARG A 490 8.24 6.29 2.43
N ARG A 491 8.01 4.97 2.35
CA ARG A 491 7.33 4.22 3.42
C ARG A 491 8.13 4.21 4.72
N ILE A 492 9.44 4.01 4.63
CA ILE A 492 10.34 4.02 5.80
C ILE A 492 10.27 5.39 6.49
N LEU A 493 10.41 6.48 5.73
CA LEU A 493 10.40 7.84 6.27
C LEU A 493 9.06 8.22 6.92
N ILE A 494 7.95 7.80 6.32
CA ILE A 494 6.61 8.02 6.91
C ILE A 494 6.45 7.23 8.21
N ALA A 495 6.88 5.97 8.26
CA ALA A 495 6.80 5.14 9.46
C ALA A 495 7.68 5.68 10.59
N ASP A 496 8.89 6.15 10.26
CA ASP A 496 9.79 6.77 11.23
C ASP A 496 9.22 8.07 11.78
N TYR A 497 8.66 8.91 10.93
CA TYR A 497 7.97 10.14 11.34
C TYR A 497 6.79 9.85 12.30
N GLN A 498 5.96 8.87 11.98
CA GLN A 498 4.84 8.46 12.85
C GLN A 498 5.34 7.94 14.20
N THR A 499 6.42 7.15 14.19
CA THR A 499 7.04 6.63 15.42
C THR A 499 7.58 7.75 16.29
N HIS A 500 8.23 8.76 15.68
CA HIS A 500 8.73 9.92 16.41
C HIS A 500 7.59 10.74 17.03
N GLN A 501 6.52 11.01 16.28
CA GLN A 501 5.34 11.70 16.78
C GLN A 501 4.67 10.97 17.95
N LEU A 502 4.57 9.63 17.86
CA LEU A 502 4.03 8.83 18.97
C LEU A 502 4.89 8.92 20.24
N ARG A 503 6.23 8.95 20.08
CA ARG A 503 7.14 9.12 21.23
C ARG A 503 6.96 10.50 21.89
N GLU A 504 6.89 11.57 21.11
CA GLU A 504 6.65 12.93 21.62
C GLU A 504 5.30 13.03 22.35
N LEU A 505 4.24 12.48 21.76
CA LEU A 505 2.92 12.47 22.37
C LEU A 505 2.89 11.69 23.68
N ASN A 506 3.52 10.51 23.72
CA ASN A 506 3.63 9.71 24.93
C ASN A 506 4.42 10.41 26.03
N ALA A 507 5.52 11.08 25.69
CA ALA A 507 6.30 11.87 26.64
C ALA A 507 5.46 13.00 27.25
N THR A 508 4.73 13.74 26.41
CA THR A 508 3.83 14.82 26.85
C THR A 508 2.70 14.29 27.73
N LEU A 509 2.09 13.18 27.33
CA LEU A 509 1.01 12.55 28.11
C LEU A 509 1.52 12.10 29.50
N THR A 510 2.69 11.46 29.54
CA THR A 510 3.29 11.01 30.80
C THR A 510 3.57 12.18 31.74
N ALA A 511 4.14 13.28 31.23
CA ALA A 511 4.37 14.50 32.00
C ALA A 511 3.06 15.08 32.57
N THR A 512 2.01 15.15 31.71
CA THR A 512 0.69 15.66 32.10
C THR A 512 0.03 14.79 33.20
N VAL A 513 0.16 13.46 33.07
CA VAL A 513 -0.36 12.52 34.10
C VAL A 513 0.35 12.73 35.44
N GLN A 514 1.69 12.83 35.42
CA GLN A 514 2.47 13.06 36.65
C GLN A 514 2.11 14.40 37.31
N GLU A 515 1.92 15.46 36.55
CA GLU A 515 1.48 16.74 37.07
C GLU A 515 0.10 16.64 37.71
N ARG A 516 -0.85 15.99 37.07
CA ARG A 516 -2.19 15.76 37.63
C ARG A 516 -2.16 14.95 38.93
N GLU A 517 -1.38 13.88 39.00
CA GLU A 517 -1.20 13.08 40.19
C GLU A 517 -0.63 13.92 41.36
N SER A 518 0.37 14.76 41.08
CA SER A 518 0.92 15.69 42.08
C SER A 518 -0.13 16.66 42.61
N LEU A 519 -0.93 17.25 41.71
CA LEU A 519 -2.01 18.17 42.08
C LEU A 519 -3.11 17.47 42.91
N LEU A 520 -3.44 16.23 42.60
CA LEU A 520 -4.40 15.44 43.40
C LEU A 520 -3.89 15.15 44.79
N GLN A 521 -2.62 14.77 44.94
CA GLN A 521 -1.99 14.57 46.25
C GLN A 521 -1.99 15.86 47.09
N GLN A 522 -1.70 16.98 46.47
CA GLN A 522 -1.71 18.29 47.12
C GLN A 522 -3.12 18.69 47.58
N LYS A 523 -4.12 18.44 46.74
CA LYS A 523 -5.54 18.63 47.08
C LYS A 523 -5.95 17.80 48.30
N ASP A 524 -5.60 16.51 48.30
CA ASP A 524 -5.94 15.59 49.39
C ASP A 524 -5.24 15.97 50.73
N PHE A 525 -4.01 16.47 50.61
CA PHE A 525 -3.31 17.01 51.79
C PHE A 525 -4.04 18.25 52.36
N LEU A 526 -4.40 19.20 51.47
CA LEU A 526 -5.12 20.41 51.92
C LEU A 526 -6.48 20.10 52.54
N ILE A 527 -7.23 19.15 51.98
CA ILE A 527 -8.51 18.73 52.52
C ILE A 527 -8.32 18.16 53.97
N ARG A 528 -7.32 17.31 54.15
CA ARG A 528 -6.99 16.77 55.49
C ARG A 528 -6.62 17.86 56.49
N GLU A 529 -5.80 18.83 56.11
CA GLU A 529 -5.38 19.94 56.96
C GLU A 529 -6.57 20.83 57.34
N VAL A 530 -7.45 21.16 56.40
CA VAL A 530 -8.68 21.93 56.69
C VAL A 530 -9.54 21.19 57.72
N ASN A 531 -9.71 19.89 57.58
CA ASN A 531 -10.52 19.08 58.46
C ASN A 531 -9.94 19.01 59.88
N HIS A 532 -8.62 18.86 60.00
CA HIS A 532 -7.94 18.92 61.27
C HIS A 532 -8.14 20.29 61.96
N ARG A 533 -8.09 21.38 61.24
CA ARG A 533 -8.33 22.73 61.78
C ARG A 533 -9.76 22.94 62.22
N VAL A 534 -10.74 22.45 61.47
CA VAL A 534 -12.16 22.50 61.86
C VAL A 534 -12.41 21.73 63.17
N GLN A 535 -11.87 20.51 63.29
CA GLN A 535 -11.96 19.70 64.51
C GLN A 535 -11.36 20.41 65.72
N ASN A 536 -10.17 20.99 65.57
CA ASN A 536 -9.51 21.75 66.60
C ASN A 536 -10.32 22.97 67.00
N SER A 537 -10.92 23.67 66.06
CA SER A 537 -11.76 24.84 66.33
C SER A 537 -13.03 24.46 67.09
N LEU A 538 -13.71 23.37 66.71
CA LEU A 538 -14.89 22.86 67.42
C LEU A 538 -14.57 22.44 68.82
N GLN A 539 -13.44 21.74 69.08
CA GLN A 539 -12.98 21.36 70.44
C GLN A 539 -12.66 22.59 71.33
N MET A 540 -12.03 23.60 70.70
CA MET A 540 -11.70 24.83 71.40
C MET A 540 -12.99 25.55 71.87
N VAL A 541 -13.98 25.69 70.95
CA VAL A 541 -15.27 26.30 71.30
C VAL A 541 -16.01 25.53 72.35
N ALA A 542 -16.06 24.19 72.26
CA ALA A 542 -16.68 23.33 73.27
C ALA A 542 -16.01 23.49 74.64
N SER A 543 -14.67 23.57 74.65
CA SER A 543 -13.91 23.80 75.91
C SER A 543 -14.17 25.17 76.51
N PHE A 544 -14.26 26.19 75.70
CA PHE A 544 -14.57 27.57 76.11
C PHE A 544 -15.99 27.66 76.71
N LEU A 545 -16.98 27.07 76.06
CA LEU A 545 -18.35 27.00 76.62
C LEU A 545 -18.41 26.28 77.96
N LYS A 546 -17.67 25.20 78.12
CA LYS A 546 -17.55 24.44 79.37
C LYS A 546 -16.93 25.28 80.51
N LEU A 547 -15.93 26.08 80.19
CA LEU A 547 -15.30 26.98 81.16
C LEU A 547 -16.26 28.08 81.53
N GLN A 548 -16.95 28.70 80.57
CA GLN A 548 -17.95 29.76 80.89
C GLN A 548 -19.13 29.22 81.73
N ALA A 549 -19.62 28.01 81.45
CA ALA A 549 -20.66 27.37 82.19
C ALA A 549 -20.25 27.13 83.65
N ARG A 550 -18.97 26.81 83.93
CA ARG A 550 -18.44 26.62 85.29
C ARG A 550 -18.26 27.91 86.10
N THR A 551 -18.04 29.03 85.39
CA THR A 551 -17.80 30.35 86.03
C THR A 551 -19.07 31.19 86.17
N SER A 552 -20.17 30.79 85.57
CA SER A 552 -21.45 31.49 85.61
C SER A 552 -22.12 31.25 86.96
N THR A 553 -22.61 32.30 87.60
CA THR A 553 -23.38 32.27 88.88
C THR A 553 -24.88 32.25 88.64
N ASN A 554 -25.33 32.42 87.36
CA ASN A 554 -26.74 32.37 87.01
C ASN A 554 -27.07 30.96 86.44
N GLU A 555 -27.99 30.30 87.01
CA GLU A 555 -28.40 28.94 86.74
C GLU A 555 -28.96 28.80 85.26
N GLU A 556 -29.71 29.80 84.80
CA GLU A 556 -30.27 29.88 83.44
C GLU A 556 -29.18 30.02 82.41
N THR A 557 -28.15 30.83 82.67
CA THR A 557 -26.97 30.99 81.77
C THR A 557 -26.14 29.71 81.75
N THR A 558 -25.93 29.07 82.88
CA THR A 558 -25.17 27.81 82.92
C THR A 558 -25.85 26.71 82.15
N GLN A 559 -27.16 26.65 82.20
CA GLN A 559 -27.94 25.68 81.47
C GLN A 559 -27.90 25.95 79.95
N ALA A 560 -28.05 27.24 79.51
CA ALA A 560 -27.95 27.62 78.13
C ALA A 560 -26.56 27.29 77.46
N LEU A 561 -25.48 27.52 78.25
CA LEU A 561 -24.13 27.20 77.85
C LEU A 561 -23.88 25.70 77.75
N SER A 562 -24.46 24.89 78.64
CA SER A 562 -24.40 23.43 78.56
C SER A 562 -25.13 22.89 77.33
N GLU A 563 -26.30 23.43 77.01
CA GLU A 563 -27.04 23.04 75.82
C GLU A 563 -26.23 23.38 74.55
N ALA A 564 -25.64 24.55 74.47
CA ALA A 564 -24.77 24.93 73.33
C ALA A 564 -23.57 23.98 73.23
N GLN A 565 -22.98 23.53 74.36
CA GLN A 565 -21.88 22.56 74.31
C GLN A 565 -22.31 21.20 73.72
N HIS A 566 -23.49 20.67 74.12
CA HIS A 566 -24.00 19.42 73.57
C HIS A 566 -24.23 19.48 72.08
N ARG A 567 -24.70 20.61 71.52
CA ARG A 567 -24.90 20.83 70.09
C ARG A 567 -23.57 20.83 69.35
N ILE A 568 -22.54 21.50 69.87
CA ILE A 568 -21.21 21.50 69.26
C ILE A 568 -20.58 20.13 69.28
N ALA A 569 -20.80 19.36 70.41
CA ALA A 569 -20.32 17.98 70.46
C ALA A 569 -20.94 17.09 69.38
N ALA A 570 -22.27 17.23 69.17
CA ALA A 570 -22.96 16.52 68.07
C ALA A 570 -22.37 16.82 66.70
N ILE A 571 -22.11 18.11 66.38
CA ILE A 571 -21.50 18.52 65.13
C ILE A 571 -20.07 17.96 65.00
N GLY A 572 -19.28 18.06 66.07
CA GLY A 572 -17.90 17.55 66.11
C GLY A 572 -17.78 16.05 65.94
N LEU A 573 -18.77 15.28 66.43
CA LEU A 573 -18.79 13.83 66.23
C LEU A 573 -18.98 13.43 64.75
N VAL A 574 -19.91 14.03 64.08
CA VAL A 574 -20.12 13.79 62.66
C VAL A 574 -18.90 14.18 61.83
N HIS A 575 -18.34 15.36 62.13
CA HIS A 575 -17.14 15.82 61.41
C HIS A 575 -15.94 14.88 61.63
N ARG A 576 -15.78 14.29 62.83
CA ARG A 576 -14.74 13.27 63.08
C ARG A 576 -14.96 11.99 62.20
N ARG A 577 -16.21 11.58 62.02
CA ARG A 577 -16.52 10.35 61.29
C ARG A 577 -16.44 10.49 59.78
N LEU A 578 -16.85 11.62 59.20
CA LEU A 578 -16.82 11.89 57.77
C LEU A 578 -15.42 11.76 57.17
N TYR A 579 -14.40 12.10 57.95
CA TYR A 579 -13.02 12.20 57.47
C TYR A 579 -12.09 11.12 58.00
N ARG A 580 -12.64 10.08 58.68
CA ARG A 580 -11.89 8.88 59.12
C ARG A 580 -12.12 7.65 58.23
N GLY A 581 -13.08 7.65 57.33
CA GLY A 581 -13.42 6.52 56.46
C GLY A 581 -13.14 6.80 54.97
N ASP A 582 -12.89 5.75 54.20
CA ASP A 582 -12.61 5.81 52.75
C ASP A 582 -13.81 6.27 51.88
N HIS A 583 -14.96 6.56 52.52
CA HIS A 583 -16.15 7.03 51.81
C HIS A 583 -16.50 8.45 52.21
N VAL A 584 -16.02 9.42 51.45
CA VAL A 584 -16.33 10.84 51.61
C VAL A 584 -17.80 11.09 51.28
N GLY A 585 -18.61 11.53 52.28
CA GLY A 585 -19.95 12.07 52.08
C GLY A 585 -21.13 11.30 52.68
N VAL A 586 -20.98 10.06 53.12
CA VAL A 586 -22.09 9.24 53.64
C VAL A 586 -21.78 8.73 55.03
N VAL A 587 -22.72 8.84 55.96
CA VAL A 587 -22.60 8.46 57.38
C VAL A 587 -23.60 7.36 57.71
N ASP A 588 -23.14 6.31 58.38
CA ASP A 588 -24.03 5.35 59.07
C ASP A 588 -24.71 6.04 60.23
N LEU A 589 -25.99 6.35 60.08
CA LEU A 589 -26.78 7.10 61.01
C LEU A 589 -26.97 6.34 62.34
N SER A 590 -27.22 5.03 62.34
CA SER A 590 -27.45 4.25 63.53
C SER A 590 -26.25 4.32 64.48
N ARG A 591 -25.08 4.10 63.91
CA ARG A 591 -23.81 4.12 64.61
C ARG A 591 -23.44 5.52 65.13
N TYR A 592 -23.76 6.52 64.36
CA TYR A 592 -23.60 7.93 64.78
C TYR A 592 -24.51 8.28 65.95
N LEU A 593 -25.80 7.92 65.88
CA LEU A 593 -26.75 8.20 66.99
C LEU A 593 -26.42 7.43 68.27
N GLU A 594 -25.91 6.18 68.14
CA GLU A 594 -25.43 5.43 69.32
C GLU A 594 -24.28 6.15 70.04
N GLU A 595 -23.27 6.62 69.30
CA GLU A 595 -22.13 7.35 69.83
C GLU A 595 -22.56 8.71 70.42
N LEU A 596 -23.43 9.41 69.69
CA LEU A 596 -24.00 10.69 70.20
C LEU A 596 -24.75 10.52 71.47
N MET A 597 -25.57 9.50 71.63
CA MET A 597 -26.31 9.21 72.85
C MET A 597 -25.40 8.79 74.02
N LYS A 598 -24.33 8.02 73.71
CA LYS A 598 -23.33 7.65 74.70
C LYS A 598 -22.62 8.89 75.28
N GLU A 599 -22.26 9.85 74.42
CA GLU A 599 -21.63 11.11 74.79
C GLU A 599 -22.62 12.00 75.62
N LEU A 600 -23.87 12.06 75.17
CA LEU A 600 -24.91 12.81 75.80
C LEU A 600 -25.25 12.24 77.22
N CYS A 601 -25.42 10.93 77.37
CA CYS A 601 -25.67 10.27 78.62
C CYS A 601 -24.50 10.44 79.62
N SER A 602 -23.25 10.40 79.12
CA SER A 602 -22.09 10.70 79.99
C SER A 602 -22.14 12.12 80.57
N SER A 603 -22.73 13.08 79.87
CA SER A 603 -22.91 14.46 80.30
C SER A 603 -24.10 14.65 81.25
N LEU A 604 -25.21 13.95 81.04
CA LEU A 604 -26.41 13.98 81.86
C LEU A 604 -26.28 13.19 83.16
N GLY A 605 -25.32 12.28 83.22
CA GLY A 605 -25.04 11.45 84.37
C GLY A 605 -25.20 9.95 84.14
N LYS A 606 -24.35 9.11 84.75
CA LYS A 606 -24.29 7.65 84.49
C LYS A 606 -25.61 6.91 84.69
N ALA A 607 -26.52 7.44 85.48
CA ALA A 607 -27.84 6.84 85.73
C ALA A 607 -28.70 6.79 84.46
N TRP A 608 -28.48 7.72 83.51
CA TRP A 608 -29.18 7.73 82.20
C TRP A 608 -28.82 6.56 81.28
N GLU A 609 -27.60 6.04 81.36
CA GLU A 609 -27.16 4.88 80.53
C GLU A 609 -28.01 3.63 80.87
N GLN A 610 -28.47 3.46 82.13
CA GLN A 610 -29.29 2.32 82.49
C GLN A 610 -30.77 2.47 82.13
N GLN A 611 -31.22 3.67 81.88
CA GLN A 611 -32.62 3.99 81.59
C GLN A 611 -32.88 4.14 80.09
N LEU A 612 -31.79 4.20 79.24
CA LEU A 612 -31.87 4.37 77.84
C LEU A 612 -32.01 3.02 77.10
N ARG A 613 -33.01 2.89 76.25
CA ARG A 613 -33.17 1.76 75.31
C ARG A 613 -33.20 2.29 73.90
N MET A 614 -32.33 1.74 73.04
CA MET A 614 -32.23 2.12 71.65
C MET A 614 -32.44 0.93 70.71
N PHE A 615 -33.25 1.12 69.69
CA PHE A 615 -33.49 0.17 68.61
C PHE A 615 -33.31 0.92 67.27
N LEU A 616 -32.10 0.83 66.72
CA LEU A 616 -31.70 1.62 65.55
C LEU A 616 -31.43 0.71 64.42
N VAL A 617 -32.19 0.89 63.28
CA VAL A 617 -31.97 0.19 62.01
C VAL A 617 -30.80 0.86 61.28
N PRO A 618 -29.85 0.10 60.70
CA PRO A 618 -28.74 0.67 59.94
C PRO A 618 -29.27 1.43 58.72
N VAL A 619 -29.01 2.74 58.68
CA VAL A 619 -29.39 3.63 57.58
C VAL A 619 -28.23 4.58 57.26
N THR A 620 -27.94 4.81 56.00
CA THR A 620 -26.92 5.75 55.56
C THR A 620 -27.53 7.07 55.10
N LEU A 621 -26.96 8.18 55.56
CA LEU A 621 -27.37 9.54 55.17
C LEU A 621 -26.14 10.38 54.77
N SER A 622 -26.38 11.45 54.03
CA SER A 622 -25.36 12.50 53.87
C SER A 622 -25.03 13.13 55.23
N ALA A 623 -23.81 13.60 55.34
CA ALA A 623 -23.30 14.20 56.58
C ALA A 623 -24.20 15.30 57.16
N ASP A 624 -24.61 16.23 56.30
CA ASP A 624 -25.46 17.34 56.70
C ASP A 624 -26.81 16.88 57.26
N ARG A 625 -27.37 15.85 56.67
CA ARG A 625 -28.64 15.26 57.12
C ARG A 625 -28.45 14.49 58.41
N ALA A 626 -27.35 13.75 58.55
CA ALA A 626 -27.01 13.03 59.80
C ALA A 626 -26.82 14.01 60.96
N ILE A 627 -26.11 15.13 60.72
CA ILE A 627 -25.96 16.19 61.72
C ILE A 627 -27.34 16.71 62.19
N ASN A 628 -28.19 17.02 61.22
CA ASN A 628 -29.51 17.56 61.50
C ASN A 628 -30.41 16.57 62.34
N VAL A 629 -30.38 15.27 61.95
CA VAL A 629 -31.08 14.22 62.75
C VAL A 629 -30.50 14.11 64.18
N GLY A 630 -29.18 14.14 64.32
CA GLY A 630 -28.50 14.10 65.64
C GLY A 630 -28.83 15.30 66.49
N LEU A 631 -28.91 16.50 65.93
CA LEU A 631 -29.32 17.69 66.59
C LEU A 631 -30.78 17.57 67.19
N VAL A 632 -31.69 17.09 66.30
CA VAL A 632 -33.09 16.86 66.71
C VAL A 632 -33.14 15.84 67.88
N LEU A 633 -32.41 14.71 67.72
CA LEU A 633 -32.35 13.70 68.78
C LEU A 633 -31.80 14.30 70.10
N THR A 634 -30.73 15.06 70.06
CA THR A 634 -30.12 15.72 71.21
C THR A 634 -31.10 16.61 71.92
N GLU A 635 -31.84 17.43 71.20
CA GLU A 635 -32.84 18.35 71.77
C GLU A 635 -34.02 17.59 72.37
N LEU A 636 -34.53 16.52 71.70
CA LEU A 636 -35.62 15.73 72.25
C LEU A 636 -35.24 15.05 73.59
N VAL A 637 -34.01 14.51 73.62
CA VAL A 637 -33.50 13.88 74.85
C VAL A 637 -33.28 14.90 75.93
N ILE A 638 -32.73 16.08 75.66
CA ILE A 638 -32.60 17.15 76.66
C ILE A 638 -33.96 17.61 77.13
N ASN A 639 -34.94 17.72 76.27
CA ASN A 639 -36.31 18.10 76.62
C ASN A 639 -36.96 17.02 77.56
N ALA A 640 -36.78 15.74 77.25
CA ALA A 640 -37.26 14.66 78.16
C ALA A 640 -36.62 14.74 79.53
N SER A 641 -35.28 14.96 79.60
CA SER A 641 -34.57 15.13 80.85
C SER A 641 -35.11 16.29 81.67
N LYS A 642 -35.38 17.41 81.08
CA LYS A 642 -35.83 18.65 81.74
C LYS A 642 -37.29 18.61 82.14
N TYR A 643 -38.15 18.27 81.25
CA TYR A 643 -39.58 18.47 81.40
C TYR A 643 -40.34 17.22 81.90
N ALA A 644 -39.89 16.03 81.50
CA ALA A 644 -40.49 14.78 81.88
C ALA A 644 -39.94 14.27 83.26
N TYR A 645 -38.64 14.47 83.46
CA TYR A 645 -37.92 13.90 84.61
C TYR A 645 -37.29 14.93 85.55
N HIS A 646 -37.45 16.22 85.35
CA HIS A 646 -36.94 17.32 86.17
C HIS A 646 -35.46 17.16 86.59
N GLY A 647 -34.62 16.65 85.60
CA GLY A 647 -33.19 16.40 85.84
C GLY A 647 -32.85 15.04 86.44
N ALA A 648 -33.82 14.23 86.88
CA ALA A 648 -33.60 12.84 87.28
C ALA A 648 -33.54 11.89 86.12
N ALA A 649 -32.89 10.74 86.26
CA ALA A 649 -32.88 9.73 85.22
C ALA A 649 -34.18 8.93 85.17
N GLY A 650 -34.77 8.74 84.00
CA GLY A 650 -35.98 7.96 83.78
C GLY A 650 -36.00 7.21 82.47
N PRO A 651 -36.92 6.27 82.30
CA PRO A 651 -36.98 5.43 81.11
C PRO A 651 -37.12 6.26 79.79
N LEU A 652 -36.18 6.07 78.87
CA LEU A 652 -36.18 6.73 77.59
C LEU A 652 -36.00 5.69 76.44
N HIS A 653 -36.91 5.65 75.48
CA HIS A 653 -36.87 4.76 74.37
C HIS A 653 -36.65 5.56 73.11
N ILE A 654 -35.64 5.15 72.33
CA ILE A 654 -35.32 5.75 71.04
C ILE A 654 -35.39 4.66 69.99
N THR A 655 -36.20 4.89 68.97
CA THR A 655 -36.26 3.97 67.79
C THR A 655 -35.99 4.71 66.54
N LEU A 656 -35.15 4.09 65.68
CA LEU A 656 -34.91 4.53 64.31
C LEU A 656 -35.40 3.43 63.38
N SER A 657 -36.30 3.74 62.53
CA SER A 657 -36.88 2.80 61.52
C SER A 657 -36.92 3.42 60.17
N GLU A 658 -36.86 2.57 59.19
CA GLU A 658 -37.02 2.90 57.77
C GLU A 658 -38.30 2.24 57.27
N THR A 659 -39.18 3.04 56.69
CA THR A 659 -40.44 2.55 56.13
C THR A 659 -40.66 3.19 54.74
N GLY A 660 -40.46 2.39 53.66
CA GLY A 660 -40.49 2.88 52.31
C GLY A 660 -39.35 3.86 52.04
N ASP A 661 -39.67 5.09 51.64
CA ASP A 661 -38.70 6.17 51.35
C ASP A 661 -38.50 7.15 52.54
N ARG A 662 -39.02 6.79 53.74
CA ARG A 662 -39.00 7.67 54.92
C ARG A 662 -38.23 7.06 56.07
N LEU A 663 -37.42 7.89 56.71
CA LEU A 663 -36.78 7.63 57.99
C LEU A 663 -37.64 8.15 59.08
N THR A 664 -37.89 7.33 60.08
CA THR A 664 -38.68 7.72 61.27
C THR A 664 -37.82 7.56 62.55
N LEU A 665 -37.60 8.66 63.24
CA LEU A 665 -36.96 8.69 64.54
C LEU A 665 -38.05 8.95 65.57
N THR A 666 -38.22 8.02 66.53
CA THR A 666 -39.17 8.13 67.63
C THR A 666 -38.41 8.22 68.95
N VAL A 667 -38.75 9.18 69.75
CA VAL A 667 -38.26 9.34 71.15
C VAL A 667 -39.45 9.36 72.10
N SER A 668 -39.50 8.41 73.01
CA SER A 668 -40.60 8.31 73.98
C SER A 668 -40.08 8.25 75.40
N ASP A 669 -40.71 8.95 76.29
CA ASP A 669 -40.48 8.97 77.71
C ASP A 669 -41.71 8.49 78.55
N GLN A 670 -41.56 8.22 79.85
CA GLN A 670 -42.61 7.79 80.77
C GLN A 670 -42.77 8.78 81.92
N GLY A 671 -42.35 10.03 81.75
CA GLY A 671 -42.42 11.06 82.79
C GLY A 671 -43.79 11.71 82.93
N ARG A 672 -43.94 12.57 83.89
CA ARG A 672 -45.15 13.39 84.05
C ARG A 672 -44.90 14.73 83.41
N HIS A 673 -45.59 15.01 82.35
CA HIS A 673 -45.49 16.28 81.62
C HIS A 673 -46.53 17.28 82.05
N ASP A 674 -46.11 18.36 82.72
CA ASP A 674 -46.89 19.58 82.87
C ASP A 674 -46.54 20.53 81.69
N ILE A 675 -46.89 20.15 80.45
CA ILE A 675 -46.39 20.88 79.30
C ILE A 675 -47.50 21.57 78.53
N ASP A 676 -47.30 22.86 78.27
CA ASP A 676 -47.85 23.56 77.15
C ASP A 676 -47.06 23.15 75.89
N LEU A 677 -47.65 22.23 75.07
CA LEU A 677 -47.06 21.67 73.85
C LEU A 677 -46.81 22.75 72.78
N ASN A 678 -47.22 24.02 72.99
CA ASN A 678 -46.98 25.17 72.17
C ASN A 678 -45.87 26.09 72.69
N GLY A 679 -44.99 25.60 73.60
CA GLY A 679 -43.86 26.36 74.14
C GLY A 679 -43.01 27.09 73.10
N SER A 680 -42.79 28.38 73.35
CA SER A 680 -42.02 29.30 72.55
C SER A 680 -40.50 29.25 72.73
N GLY A 681 -40.00 28.21 73.41
CA GLY A 681 -38.58 28.06 73.77
C GLY A 681 -37.63 27.97 72.54
N PHE A 682 -36.38 28.31 72.78
CA PHE A 682 -35.35 28.28 71.74
C PHE A 682 -35.17 26.87 71.06
N GLY A 683 -35.17 25.82 71.91
CA GLY A 683 -35.05 24.44 71.47
C GLY A 683 -36.19 23.99 70.55
N THR A 684 -37.45 24.34 70.90
CA THR A 684 -38.60 24.00 70.04
C THR A 684 -38.57 24.70 68.69
N ARG A 685 -38.10 25.97 68.66
CA ARG A 685 -37.93 26.72 67.40
C ARG A 685 -36.82 26.10 66.52
N MET A 686 -35.73 25.68 67.15
CA MET A 686 -34.61 25.02 66.40
C MET A 686 -35.04 23.67 65.87
N ILE A 687 -35.67 22.82 66.61
CA ILE A 687 -36.19 21.54 66.20
C ILE A 687 -37.11 21.75 64.97
N LYS A 688 -38.06 22.69 65.05
CA LYS A 688 -38.93 22.99 63.89
C LYS A 688 -38.17 23.43 62.66
N ALA A 689 -37.16 24.29 62.79
CA ALA A 689 -36.32 24.77 61.71
C ALA A 689 -35.50 23.61 61.11
N VAL A 690 -34.88 22.76 61.93
CA VAL A 690 -34.08 21.62 61.47
C VAL A 690 -34.95 20.56 60.79
N VAL A 691 -36.12 20.22 61.31
CA VAL A 691 -37.07 19.27 60.76
C VAL A 691 -37.59 19.81 59.45
N SER A 692 -37.87 21.11 59.30
CA SER A 692 -38.26 21.76 58.05
C SER A 692 -37.14 21.69 57.02
N SER A 693 -35.87 21.89 57.41
CA SER A 693 -34.73 21.80 56.49
C SER A 693 -34.52 20.36 55.96
N LEU A 694 -34.96 19.37 56.71
CA LEU A 694 -34.98 17.96 56.31
C LEU A 694 -36.23 17.60 55.50
N SER A 695 -37.12 18.54 55.20
CA SER A 695 -38.44 18.30 54.59
C SER A 695 -39.26 17.26 55.35
N GLY A 696 -39.13 17.28 56.66
CA GLY A 696 -39.74 16.33 57.58
C GLY A 696 -40.95 16.89 58.32
N THR A 697 -41.56 16.02 59.08
CA THR A 697 -42.65 16.33 60.04
C THR A 697 -42.27 15.86 61.44
N LEU A 698 -42.68 16.58 62.43
CA LEU A 698 -42.53 16.18 63.86
C LEU A 698 -43.89 16.25 64.52
N THR A 699 -44.29 15.17 65.14
CA THR A 699 -45.59 15.03 65.88
C THR A 699 -45.32 14.60 67.27
N TYR A 700 -46.15 15.09 68.20
CA TYR A 700 -46.11 14.73 69.61
C TYR A 700 -47.41 14.05 70.00
N THR A 701 -47.34 12.86 70.62
CA THR A 701 -48.46 12.06 71.03
C THR A 701 -48.37 11.85 72.58
N PRO A 702 -49.33 12.33 73.36
CA PRO A 702 -49.34 12.05 74.76
C PRO A 702 -49.53 10.56 75.10
N LEU A 703 -48.68 10.00 75.95
CA LEU A 703 -48.81 8.67 76.54
C LEU A 703 -49.29 8.77 77.98
N HIS A 704 -49.81 7.70 78.56
CA HIS A 704 -50.26 7.69 79.95
C HIS A 704 -49.52 6.61 80.73
N PRO A 705 -48.38 6.92 81.41
CA PRO A 705 -47.70 8.22 81.54
C PRO A 705 -46.68 8.40 80.37
N GLY A 706 -46.33 9.67 80.00
CA GLY A 706 -45.27 10.02 79.08
C GLY A 706 -45.67 10.81 77.85
N LEU A 707 -44.68 11.05 76.98
CA LEU A 707 -44.80 11.71 75.67
C LEU A 707 -43.98 10.95 74.63
N GLU A 708 -44.55 10.82 73.46
CA GLU A 708 -43.86 10.29 72.33
C GLU A 708 -43.68 11.41 71.24
N ALA A 709 -42.44 11.63 70.80
CA ALA A 709 -42.08 12.53 69.75
C ALA A 709 -41.64 11.70 68.52
N VAL A 710 -42.35 11.86 67.39
CA VAL A 710 -42.07 11.13 66.13
C VAL A 710 -41.66 12.11 65.08
N MET A 711 -40.41 12.04 64.65
CA MET A 711 -39.88 12.75 63.50
C MET A 711 -39.87 11.83 62.27
N SER A 712 -40.44 12.24 61.15
CA SER A 712 -40.44 11.51 59.91
C SER A 712 -39.86 12.40 58.84
N VAL A 713 -38.79 11.92 58.13
CA VAL A 713 -38.08 12.65 57.08
C VAL A 713 -37.90 11.75 55.85
N PRO A 714 -37.96 12.27 54.61
CA PRO A 714 -37.70 11.48 53.41
C PRO A 714 -36.24 11.05 53.38
N LEU A 715 -35.94 9.83 52.86
CA LEU A 715 -34.56 9.32 52.72
C LEU A 715 -33.84 9.93 51.54
N ALA A 716 -34.52 10.11 50.42
CA ALA A 716 -33.97 10.78 49.24
C ALA A 716 -34.46 12.23 49.12
N THR A 717 -33.57 13.17 48.94
CA THR A 717 -33.92 14.45 48.31
C THR A 717 -33.81 14.23 46.82
N HIS A 718 -34.93 14.29 46.07
CA HIS A 718 -34.87 14.47 44.61
C HIS A 718 -34.09 15.77 44.37
N PRO A 719 -32.98 15.76 43.57
CA PRO A 719 -32.47 17.01 43.03
C PRO A 719 -33.53 17.54 42.06
N SER A 720 -34.05 18.71 42.35
CA SER A 720 -34.86 19.46 41.38
C SER A 720 -34.03 19.66 40.11
N ASP A 721 -34.60 19.27 38.96
CA ASP A 721 -34.07 19.46 37.61
C ASP A 721 -33.49 20.86 37.40
N GLY A 722 -32.16 20.94 37.38
CA GLY A 722 -31.43 22.05 36.80
C GLY A 722 -31.09 21.67 35.35
N HIS A 723 -31.85 22.20 34.42
CA HIS A 723 -31.52 22.16 33.01
C HIS A 723 -30.07 22.61 32.75
N ASP A 724 -29.22 21.66 32.41
CA ASP A 724 -28.01 21.96 31.61
C ASP A 724 -28.28 21.47 30.20
N GLN A 725 -28.66 22.44 29.34
CA GLN A 725 -28.64 22.29 27.89
C GLN A 725 -27.16 22.26 27.46
N HIS A 726 -26.70 21.10 27.05
CA HIS A 726 -25.53 20.98 26.18
C HIS A 726 -25.96 21.30 24.74
N PRO A 727 -25.30 22.20 24.06
CA PRO A 727 -25.49 22.35 22.61
C PRO A 727 -24.71 21.24 21.90
N ASP A 728 -25.42 20.24 21.39
CA ASP A 728 -24.95 19.41 20.31
C ASP A 728 -24.82 20.25 19.03
N GLY A 729 -23.71 20.12 18.37
CA GLY A 729 -23.58 20.57 17.00
C GLY A 729 -22.18 21.08 16.67
N LEU A 730 -21.38 20.18 16.10
CA LEU A 730 -20.45 20.47 15.00
C LEU A 730 -19.37 19.36 14.96
N TYR A 731 -19.65 18.30 14.20
CA TYR A 731 -18.66 17.61 13.37
C TYR A 731 -19.41 16.68 12.39
N SER A 732 -19.61 17.21 11.17
CA SER A 732 -19.76 16.44 9.95
C SER A 732 -18.47 16.47 9.16
#